data_c40d0174d0b4d599bdcba3c7d30c123d
#
_entry.id   c40d0174d0b4d599bdcba3c7d30c123d
#
_cell.length_a   1.000
_cell.length_b   1.000
_cell.length_c   1.000
_cell.angle_alpha   90.00
_cell.angle_beta   90.00
_cell.angle_gamma   90.00
#
_symmetry.space_group_name_H-M   'P 1'
#
loop_
_entity.id
_entity.type
_entity.pdbx_description
1 polymer ?
#
loop_
_entity_poly.entity_id
_entity_poly.type
_entity_poly.pdbx_seq_one_letter_code
_entity_poly.pdbx_strand_id
1 'polypeptide(L)'
;MSKRIIMLPICYFPRRYLMILQFNVLLILLLFPARECTMPEASQEGLLHSFKSYSDIAMFHYTVPKEVLRATWQFAAFMDRQDCPERKVHIYLQWGSYPVISVNNDTFPNNMYPKRNHTIVVSAITTFEPKTTAIVPVYGPEAGDWFVGAYLSHWDEKVQQQGLGHKCHYSIGSVAIWTQTNSIENIPIGYQFTLKTKGTTSYYKIYIPSGTWKFRVHIWGCNFTVYTSHSVHEVCIKNMALQGRSLPVFNYSEQNEIGNFTMLDSYVFTESSPYEDSYYYLMIISDSIIKVNVKVVTSECPIRITEKSFVRQYLDAPSFSKALAQLHMKDLTKHLHHDENKSNKSYSGVDLVKNEFHMSDEDLDDPCVPRYQLARIKHSQTFSGVYLLQGREWLTSWVMLTDIHPVITQFDILPLVDIGGTLDISVHLEMDKVATRQLVKVILCIRRGRIPDRFMGNIVCDDSRMLMNLSSFDKHDASLLIPYPQPDTWYIALHASCHFNGRPVNCEMEEILVSLDIRTRQCVFPGNYPCGHHGVCQEVHRDILYYTTCNCFEGYKGWGCTDATNANSESSLLITTMMLTLSNGFFIPAIYLAVKRGLYTEGLVYLATMLFSSLYHACDQHVLTYCVAKYEVLQYSDFFSSILAFWVTLVAMAEIPTRFVSLCHMFGVLIIAFGVESNKTGLTSILVPLGMGIMIPMGAYAYRCFKLKKWKKPDRISKLLAGLMLATVGLLLFSLVETEANYQYVHSAWHMIIAISLIFLLPPSRLEQIGSPDTSSFSDDSELLDYKDSPSSPIFTVTSGQENLVIASN
;
A
#
# COMPACT_ATOMS: atom_id res chain seq x y z
N MET A 1 23.98 -5.56 -9.55
CA MET A 1 24.77 -4.57 -10.33
C MET A 1 23.78 -3.71 -11.10
N SER A 2 23.42 -2.58 -10.53
CA SER A 2 22.45 -1.65 -11.10
C SER A 2 23.12 -0.88 -12.23
N LYS A 3 22.74 -1.13 -13.48
CA LYS A 3 23.05 -0.26 -14.60
C LYS A 3 22.14 0.96 -14.50
N ARG A 4 22.69 2.09 -14.04
CA ARG A 4 22.05 3.40 -14.22
C ARG A 4 21.89 3.65 -15.72
N ILE A 5 20.68 3.50 -16.22
CA ILE A 5 20.30 4.02 -17.53
C ILE A 5 20.10 5.53 -17.33
N ILE A 6 21.06 6.30 -17.78
CA ILE A 6 20.95 7.76 -17.88
C ILE A 6 19.92 8.01 -18.97
N MET A 7 18.69 8.39 -18.60
CA MET A 7 17.72 8.95 -19.55
C MET A 7 18.28 10.29 -20.03
N LEU A 8 18.70 10.33 -21.28
CA LEU A 8 19.03 11.56 -21.97
C LEU A 8 17.75 12.43 -22.09
N PRO A 9 17.85 13.75 -21.93
CA PRO A 9 16.71 14.64 -22.09
C PRO A 9 16.08 14.45 -23.46
N ILE A 10 14.77 14.29 -23.51
CA ILE A 10 13.99 14.12 -24.74
C ILE A 10 13.94 15.49 -25.45
N CYS A 11 15.04 15.82 -26.09
CA CYS A 11 15.07 16.82 -27.15
C CYS A 11 15.11 16.05 -28.48
N TYR A 12 13.98 16.02 -29.17
CA TYR A 12 13.88 15.37 -30.47
C TYR A 12 14.78 16.10 -31.48
N PHE A 13 15.89 15.48 -31.88
CA PHE A 13 16.63 15.84 -33.09
C PHE A 13 16.27 14.87 -34.23
N PRO A 14 15.81 15.33 -35.38
CA PRO A 14 15.64 14.49 -36.54
C PRO A 14 17.01 14.08 -37.07
N ARG A 15 17.29 12.78 -37.04
CA ARG A 15 18.50 12.16 -37.57
C ARG A 15 18.47 12.16 -39.08
N ARG A 16 18.88 13.27 -39.70
CA ARG A 16 19.40 13.30 -41.12
C ARG A 16 20.10 14.63 -41.30
N TYR A 17 21.40 14.61 -41.44
CA TYR A 17 22.41 15.55 -41.95
C TYR A 17 23.61 15.66 -41.00
N LEU A 18 24.38 14.57 -40.99
CA LEU A 18 25.74 14.61 -40.49
C LEU A 18 26.66 14.58 -41.73
N MET A 19 27.02 15.71 -42.22
CA MET A 19 28.25 16.08 -42.96
C MET A 19 28.00 17.40 -43.68
N ILE A 20 28.85 18.32 -43.39
CA ILE A 20 29.02 19.67 -43.96
C ILE A 20 28.61 20.81 -43.02
N LEU A 21 29.58 21.58 -42.64
CA LEU A 21 29.56 22.86 -41.92
C LEU A 21 29.95 22.89 -40.43
N GLN A 22 31.22 22.72 -40.19
CA GLN A 22 31.84 23.09 -38.92
C GLN A 22 31.97 24.64 -38.70
N PHE A 23 31.56 25.49 -39.61
CA PHE A 23 31.70 26.95 -39.45
C PHE A 23 30.38 27.73 -39.34
N ASN A 24 29.23 27.15 -39.65
CA ASN A 24 27.92 27.83 -39.52
C ASN A 24 27.13 27.40 -38.28
N VAL A 25 27.60 26.45 -37.49
CA VAL A 25 26.90 25.93 -36.30
C VAL A 25 26.86 26.95 -35.16
N LEU A 26 27.87 27.86 -35.09
CA LEU A 26 27.91 28.86 -34.02
C LEU A 26 26.93 30.03 -34.28
N LEU A 27 26.62 30.31 -35.55
CA LEU A 27 25.70 31.40 -35.93
C LEU A 27 24.24 30.95 -35.86
N ILE A 28 23.97 29.66 -36.08
CA ILE A 28 22.61 29.08 -36.00
C ILE A 28 22.20 28.88 -34.51
N LEU A 29 23.16 28.64 -33.60
CA LEU A 29 22.90 28.54 -32.17
C LEU A 29 22.53 29.87 -31.51
N LEU A 30 22.84 30.99 -32.14
CA LEU A 30 22.48 32.34 -31.67
C LEU A 30 21.11 32.85 -32.21
N LEU A 31 20.49 32.14 -33.17
CA LEU A 31 19.22 32.55 -33.77
C LEU A 31 18.01 31.71 -33.38
N PHE A 32 18.22 30.60 -32.73
CA PHE A 32 17.09 29.87 -32.10
C PHE A 32 16.97 30.35 -30.66
N PRO A 33 15.78 30.86 -30.24
CA PRO A 33 15.52 31.05 -28.83
C PRO A 33 15.75 29.72 -28.15
N ALA A 34 16.67 29.67 -27.20
CA ALA A 34 16.88 28.54 -26.34
C ALA A 34 15.51 28.21 -25.72
N ARG A 35 14.82 27.21 -26.24
CA ARG A 35 13.72 26.61 -25.50
C ARG A 35 14.36 26.06 -24.24
N GLU A 36 14.07 26.70 -23.14
CA GLU A 36 14.49 26.25 -21.84
C GLU A 36 14.06 24.77 -21.71
N CYS A 37 15.05 23.90 -21.78
CA CYS A 37 14.84 22.48 -21.56
C CYS A 37 14.75 22.32 -20.03
N THR A 38 13.54 22.30 -19.50
CA THR A 38 13.32 22.09 -18.07
C THR A 38 13.76 20.67 -17.73
N MET A 39 14.74 20.57 -16.82
CA MET A 39 15.13 19.26 -16.28
C MET A 39 14.00 18.71 -15.43
N PRO A 40 13.72 17.40 -15.50
CA PRO A 40 12.76 16.78 -14.60
C PRO A 40 13.26 16.85 -13.16
N GLU A 41 12.40 17.28 -12.24
CA GLU A 41 12.72 17.34 -10.81
C GLU A 41 12.74 15.95 -10.19
N ALA A 42 11.83 15.08 -10.63
CA ALA A 42 11.78 13.69 -10.19
C ALA A 42 11.31 12.79 -11.34
N SER A 43 11.93 11.61 -11.45
CA SER A 43 11.51 10.57 -12.37
C SER A 43 11.53 9.21 -11.68
N GLN A 44 10.51 8.41 -11.94
CA GLN A 44 10.36 7.06 -11.38
C GLN A 44 9.86 6.12 -12.47
N GLU A 45 10.24 4.85 -12.37
CA GLU A 45 9.82 3.80 -13.28
C GLU A 45 9.34 2.58 -12.48
N GLY A 46 8.29 1.90 -12.94
CA GLY A 46 7.76 0.72 -12.31
C GLY A 46 7.16 -0.26 -13.30
N LEU A 47 7.16 -1.54 -12.90
CA LEU A 47 6.47 -2.59 -13.65
C LEU A 47 4.97 -2.47 -13.44
N LEU A 48 4.22 -2.72 -14.51
CA LEU A 48 2.77 -2.72 -14.51
C LEU A 48 2.27 -4.16 -14.47
N HIS A 49 1.32 -4.40 -13.57
CA HIS A 49 0.61 -5.66 -13.46
C HIS A 49 -0.87 -5.47 -13.77
N SER A 50 -1.54 -6.54 -14.19
CA SER A 50 -2.99 -6.57 -14.26
C SER A 50 -3.56 -6.51 -12.85
N PHE A 51 -4.61 -5.73 -12.67
CA PHE A 51 -5.21 -5.57 -11.34
C PHE A 51 -5.92 -6.85 -10.91
N LYS A 52 -5.32 -7.58 -9.99
CA LYS A 52 -5.95 -8.69 -9.25
C LYS A 52 -6.29 -8.22 -7.83
N SER A 53 -5.34 -7.54 -7.20
CA SER A 53 -5.48 -6.96 -5.87
C SER A 53 -4.75 -5.61 -5.80
N TYR A 54 -4.94 -4.90 -4.71
CA TYR A 54 -4.29 -3.61 -4.50
C TYR A 54 -2.75 -3.70 -4.37
N SER A 55 -2.20 -4.89 -4.13
CA SER A 55 -0.76 -5.17 -4.13
C SER A 55 -0.12 -5.07 -5.51
N ASP A 56 -0.91 -5.21 -6.58
CA ASP A 56 -0.43 -5.21 -7.97
C ASP A 56 -0.26 -3.80 -8.55
N ILE A 57 -0.67 -2.78 -7.80
CA ILE A 57 -0.57 -1.40 -8.23
C ILE A 57 0.89 -0.94 -8.19
N ALA A 58 1.38 -0.41 -9.31
CA ALA A 58 2.63 0.33 -9.33
C ALA A 58 2.41 1.68 -8.63
N MET A 59 3.01 1.84 -7.43
CA MET A 59 2.84 3.02 -6.61
C MET A 59 4.11 3.88 -6.67
N PHE A 60 3.93 5.19 -6.91
CA PHE A 60 5.01 6.18 -6.94
C PHE A 60 4.72 7.29 -5.94
N HIS A 61 5.78 7.93 -5.45
CA HIS A 61 5.71 9.01 -4.49
C HIS A 61 6.54 10.21 -4.97
N TYR A 62 5.97 11.41 -4.82
CA TYR A 62 6.59 12.67 -5.16
C TYR A 62 6.39 13.66 -4.02
N THR A 63 7.41 14.44 -3.69
CA THR A 63 7.30 15.53 -2.71
C THR A 63 7.32 16.85 -3.44
N VAL A 64 6.18 17.53 -3.49
CA VAL A 64 6.03 18.84 -4.09
C VAL A 64 6.39 19.92 -3.06
N PRO A 65 7.35 20.82 -3.36
CA PRO A 65 7.74 21.88 -2.45
C PRO A 65 6.64 22.92 -2.26
N LYS A 66 6.81 23.80 -1.28
CA LYS A 66 5.92 24.95 -1.07
C LYS A 66 6.08 25.96 -2.22
N GLU A 67 5.01 26.77 -2.45
CA GLU A 67 5.04 27.90 -3.36
C GLU A 67 5.21 27.50 -4.85
N VAL A 68 4.64 26.36 -5.23
CA VAL A 68 4.58 25.88 -6.62
C VAL A 68 3.36 26.47 -7.31
N LEU A 69 3.55 27.14 -8.45
CA LEU A 69 2.46 27.65 -9.29
C LEU A 69 1.79 26.56 -10.11
N ARG A 70 2.62 25.65 -10.64
CA ARG A 70 2.16 24.57 -11.50
C ARG A 70 3.07 23.37 -11.32
N ALA A 71 2.50 22.23 -11.04
CA ALA A 71 3.16 20.94 -11.14
C ALA A 71 2.58 20.18 -12.34
N THR A 72 3.42 19.49 -13.08
CA THR A 72 3.02 18.72 -14.26
C THR A 72 3.61 17.33 -14.15
N TRP A 73 2.76 16.32 -14.13
CA TRP A 73 3.16 14.92 -14.23
C TRP A 73 3.01 14.45 -15.67
N GLN A 74 4.01 13.73 -16.17
CA GLN A 74 4.01 13.10 -17.48
C GLN A 74 4.18 11.61 -17.30
N PHE A 75 3.28 10.84 -17.89
CA PHE A 75 3.28 9.39 -17.82
C PHE A 75 3.45 8.79 -19.20
N ALA A 76 4.43 7.90 -19.34
CA ALA A 76 4.66 7.12 -20.55
C ALA A 76 4.60 5.64 -20.22
N ALA A 77 3.72 4.90 -20.87
CA ALA A 77 3.57 3.48 -20.67
C ALA A 77 4.25 2.71 -21.81
N PHE A 78 5.02 1.69 -21.47
CA PHE A 78 5.86 0.94 -22.39
C PHE A 78 5.53 -0.54 -22.37
N MET A 79 5.79 -1.21 -23.47
CA MET A 79 5.86 -2.65 -23.57
C MET A 79 7.27 -3.06 -24.02
N ASP A 80 7.73 -4.20 -23.55
CA ASP A 80 9.11 -4.69 -23.78
C ASP A 80 9.37 -5.14 -25.22
N ARG A 81 8.30 -5.47 -25.97
CA ARG A 81 8.36 -6.00 -27.33
C ARG A 81 7.27 -5.44 -28.22
N GLN A 82 7.57 -5.36 -29.52
CA GLN A 82 6.63 -4.91 -30.52
C GLN A 82 5.48 -5.90 -30.77
N ASP A 83 5.69 -7.18 -30.48
CA ASP A 83 4.69 -8.25 -30.66
C ASP A 83 3.65 -8.30 -29.54
N CYS A 84 3.87 -7.55 -28.45
CA CYS A 84 2.95 -7.50 -27.32
C CYS A 84 1.70 -6.67 -27.66
N PRO A 85 0.50 -7.05 -27.16
CA PRO A 85 -0.70 -6.28 -27.37
C PRO A 85 -0.66 -4.94 -26.63
N GLU A 86 -1.12 -3.89 -27.28
CA GLU A 86 -1.32 -2.59 -26.64
C GLU A 86 -2.39 -2.68 -25.55
N ARG A 87 -2.13 -2.01 -24.40
CA ARG A 87 -3.00 -2.05 -23.24
C ARG A 87 -3.26 -0.68 -22.68
N LYS A 88 -4.45 -0.53 -22.13
CA LYS A 88 -4.83 0.67 -21.38
C LYS A 88 -4.28 0.58 -19.95
N VAL A 89 -3.57 1.62 -19.54
CA VAL A 89 -3.08 1.83 -18.18
C VAL A 89 -3.96 2.86 -17.52
N HIS A 90 -4.48 2.54 -16.32
CA HIS A 90 -5.20 3.49 -15.49
C HIS A 90 -4.24 4.09 -14.47
N ILE A 91 -4.26 5.42 -14.37
CA ILE A 91 -3.32 6.19 -13.55
C ILE A 91 -4.14 7.10 -12.64
N TYR A 92 -3.89 7.02 -11.35
CA TYR A 92 -4.53 7.79 -10.29
C TYR A 92 -3.48 8.66 -9.60
N LEU A 93 -3.70 9.96 -9.57
CA LEU A 93 -2.84 10.93 -8.90
C LEU A 93 -3.60 11.55 -7.74
N GLN A 94 -3.04 11.51 -6.53
CA GLN A 94 -3.67 12.03 -5.32
C GLN A 94 -2.64 12.70 -4.41
N TRP A 95 -3.05 13.80 -3.78
CA TRP A 95 -2.29 14.49 -2.74
C TRP A 95 -2.52 13.87 -1.36
N GLY A 96 -1.45 13.79 -0.58
CA GLY A 96 -1.44 13.51 0.86
C GLY A 96 -1.49 12.04 1.22
N SER A 97 -2.21 11.20 0.48
CA SER A 97 -2.34 9.77 0.79
C SER A 97 -2.46 8.91 -0.45
N TYR A 98 -2.44 7.60 -0.25
CA TYR A 98 -2.59 6.63 -1.34
C TYR A 98 -3.97 6.78 -1.99
N PRO A 99 -4.06 6.75 -3.33
CA PRO A 99 -5.33 6.83 -4.03
C PRO A 99 -6.19 5.59 -3.73
N VAL A 100 -7.45 5.79 -3.38
CA VAL A 100 -8.43 4.70 -3.23
C VAL A 100 -8.96 4.35 -4.61
N ILE A 101 -8.53 3.21 -5.12
CA ILE A 101 -8.87 2.72 -6.45
C ILE A 101 -10.06 1.77 -6.35
N SER A 102 -11.11 2.05 -7.11
CA SER A 102 -12.24 1.14 -7.30
C SER A 102 -12.25 0.72 -8.76
N VAL A 103 -12.02 -0.55 -8.98
CA VAL A 103 -12.10 -1.17 -10.29
C VAL A 103 -13.54 -1.65 -10.50
N ASN A 104 -14.08 -1.50 -11.71
CA ASN A 104 -15.41 -1.98 -12.08
C ASN A 104 -16.61 -1.45 -11.24
N ASN A 105 -16.52 -0.22 -10.72
CA ASN A 105 -17.55 0.38 -9.87
C ASN A 105 -17.88 -0.41 -8.59
N ASP A 106 -16.88 -1.03 -7.99
CA ASP A 106 -17.03 -1.71 -6.71
C ASP A 106 -17.74 -0.82 -5.70
N THR A 107 -18.76 -1.34 -5.05
CA THR A 107 -19.50 -0.65 -4.01
C THR A 107 -18.75 -0.78 -2.70
N PHE A 108 -18.42 0.37 -2.12
CA PHE A 108 -17.88 0.41 -0.75
C PHE A 108 -19.03 0.25 0.25
N PRO A 109 -18.76 -0.35 1.43
CA PRO A 109 -19.73 -0.39 2.52
C PRO A 109 -20.25 0.99 2.87
N ASN A 110 -21.51 1.10 3.33
CA ASN A 110 -22.18 2.37 3.61
C ASN A 110 -21.45 3.23 4.68
N ASN A 111 -20.74 2.61 5.61
CA ASN A 111 -19.94 3.27 6.63
C ASN A 111 -18.48 3.55 6.19
N MET A 112 -18.13 3.28 4.95
CA MET A 112 -16.80 3.58 4.42
C MET A 112 -16.84 4.82 3.54
N TYR A 113 -15.94 5.75 3.82
CA TYR A 113 -15.81 6.99 3.07
C TYR A 113 -14.55 7.00 2.21
N PRO A 114 -14.60 6.51 0.97
CA PRO A 114 -13.51 6.64 0.03
C PRO A 114 -13.52 8.06 -0.55
N LYS A 115 -12.60 8.93 -0.10
CA LYS A 115 -12.52 10.30 -0.61
C LYS A 115 -11.98 10.32 -2.04
N ARG A 116 -12.87 10.39 -3.03
CA ARG A 116 -12.52 10.40 -4.47
C ARG A 116 -12.45 11.79 -5.10
N ASN A 117 -13.01 12.81 -4.45
CA ASN A 117 -13.22 14.13 -5.06
C ASN A 117 -11.93 14.88 -5.44
N HIS A 118 -10.76 14.46 -4.91
CA HIS A 118 -9.47 15.07 -5.20
C HIS A 118 -8.50 14.13 -5.92
N THR A 119 -8.99 12.98 -6.38
CA THR A 119 -8.18 12.05 -7.15
C THR A 119 -8.29 12.36 -8.63
N ILE A 120 -7.18 12.68 -9.27
CA ILE A 120 -7.11 12.92 -10.70
C ILE A 120 -6.88 11.58 -11.39
N VAL A 121 -7.78 11.22 -12.31
CA VAL A 121 -7.72 9.95 -13.04
C VAL A 121 -7.44 10.20 -14.50
N VAL A 122 -6.39 9.59 -15.02
CA VAL A 122 -6.00 9.64 -16.42
C VAL A 122 -5.68 8.24 -16.94
N SER A 123 -5.58 8.09 -18.25
CA SER A 123 -5.20 6.82 -18.86
C SER A 123 -4.13 7.03 -19.93
N ALA A 124 -3.23 6.05 -20.05
CA ALA A 124 -2.23 5.94 -21.10
C ALA A 124 -2.39 4.60 -21.82
N ILE A 125 -1.84 4.49 -23.02
CA ILE A 125 -1.79 3.25 -23.78
C ILE A 125 -0.33 2.79 -23.84
N THR A 126 -0.08 1.50 -23.59
CA THR A 126 1.27 0.93 -23.69
C THR A 126 1.69 0.85 -25.15
N THR A 127 2.87 1.33 -25.46
CA THR A 127 3.43 1.32 -26.82
C THR A 127 4.90 0.91 -26.77
N PHE A 128 5.41 0.26 -27.83
CA PHE A 128 6.82 -0.09 -27.91
C PHE A 128 7.71 1.16 -28.01
N GLU A 129 7.29 2.14 -28.78
CA GLU A 129 7.90 3.46 -28.81
C GLU A 129 6.92 4.47 -28.20
N PRO A 130 7.33 5.34 -27.29
CA PRO A 130 6.43 6.27 -26.62
C PRO A 130 5.92 7.33 -27.60
N LYS A 131 4.78 7.04 -28.25
CA LYS A 131 4.12 7.97 -29.17
C LYS A 131 3.19 8.94 -28.47
N THR A 132 2.63 8.50 -27.34
CA THR A 132 1.65 9.28 -26.55
C THR A 132 2.03 9.27 -25.09
N THR A 133 2.13 10.46 -24.50
CA THR A 133 2.30 10.63 -23.05
C THR A 133 1.02 11.23 -22.47
N ALA A 134 0.56 10.69 -21.34
CA ALA A 134 -0.49 11.34 -20.57
C ALA A 134 0.14 12.48 -19.74
N ILE A 135 -0.38 13.70 -19.91
CA ILE A 135 0.13 14.90 -19.23
C ILE A 135 -0.95 15.42 -18.29
N VAL A 136 -0.61 15.58 -17.02
CA VAL A 136 -1.50 16.07 -15.98
C VAL A 136 -0.93 17.35 -15.37
N PRO A 137 -1.41 18.53 -15.79
CA PRO A 137 -1.06 19.78 -15.14
C PRO A 137 -1.96 20.00 -13.92
N VAL A 138 -1.37 20.32 -12.78
CA VAL A 138 -2.06 20.76 -11.57
C VAL A 138 -1.61 22.17 -11.26
N TYR A 139 -2.56 23.08 -11.21
CA TYR A 139 -2.33 24.49 -10.92
C TYR A 139 -2.52 24.76 -9.44
N GLY A 140 -1.59 25.45 -8.81
CA GLY A 140 -1.58 25.69 -7.38
C GLY A 140 -1.64 24.41 -6.55
N PRO A 141 -0.73 23.42 -6.77
CA PRO A 141 -0.77 22.19 -6.00
C PRO A 141 -0.50 22.46 -4.52
N GLU A 142 -1.17 21.72 -3.65
CA GLU A 142 -0.79 21.70 -2.24
C GLU A 142 0.62 21.10 -2.10
N ALA A 143 1.43 21.71 -1.22
CA ALA A 143 2.77 21.21 -0.90
C ALA A 143 2.70 19.90 -0.11
N GLY A 144 3.74 19.07 -0.21
CA GLY A 144 3.84 17.81 0.50
C GLY A 144 3.80 16.60 -0.43
N ASP A 145 3.35 15.48 0.10
CA ASP A 145 3.44 14.19 -0.57
C ASP A 145 2.32 13.97 -1.57
N TRP A 146 2.70 13.56 -2.77
CA TRP A 146 1.79 13.18 -3.86
C TRP A 146 2.03 11.73 -4.24
N PHE A 147 0.96 10.99 -4.39
CA PHE A 147 1.00 9.56 -4.70
C PHE A 147 0.37 9.28 -6.05
N VAL A 148 1.02 8.41 -6.82
CA VAL A 148 0.54 7.94 -8.11
C VAL A 148 0.37 6.44 -8.05
N GLY A 149 -0.83 5.96 -8.33
CA GLY A 149 -1.12 4.53 -8.48
C GLY A 149 -1.40 4.20 -9.93
N ALA A 150 -0.72 3.21 -10.51
CA ALA A 150 -0.93 2.81 -11.90
C ALA A 150 -1.08 1.29 -12.02
N TYR A 151 -1.99 0.85 -12.89
CA TYR A 151 -2.20 -0.57 -13.20
C TYR A 151 -2.73 -0.77 -14.61
N LEU A 152 -2.55 -1.98 -15.14
CA LEU A 152 -3.13 -2.36 -16.43
C LEU A 152 -4.62 -2.65 -16.29
N SER A 153 -5.39 -2.26 -17.31
CA SER A 153 -6.79 -2.68 -17.42
C SER A 153 -6.90 -4.20 -17.36
N HIS A 154 -8.04 -4.68 -16.87
CA HIS A 154 -8.31 -6.11 -16.73
C HIS A 154 -7.96 -6.87 -18.00
N TRP A 155 -7.27 -7.99 -17.85
CA TRP A 155 -6.86 -8.86 -18.95
C TRP A 155 -7.83 -10.02 -19.07
N ASP A 156 -8.19 -10.38 -20.28
CA ASP A 156 -8.89 -11.62 -20.55
C ASP A 156 -7.92 -12.79 -20.24
N GLU A 157 -8.19 -13.52 -19.16
CA GLU A 157 -7.33 -14.59 -18.59
C GLU A 157 -7.01 -15.71 -19.60
N LYS A 158 -7.78 -15.78 -20.69
CA LYS A 158 -7.57 -16.77 -21.76
C LYS A 158 -6.26 -16.63 -22.54
N VAL A 159 -5.52 -15.53 -22.34
CA VAL A 159 -4.33 -15.19 -23.12
C VAL A 159 -3.01 -15.33 -22.35
N GLN A 160 -3.05 -15.51 -21.02
CA GLN A 160 -1.81 -15.72 -20.25
C GLN A 160 -1.34 -17.18 -20.34
N GLN A 161 -0.37 -17.45 -21.22
CA GLN A 161 0.39 -18.70 -21.20
C GLN A 161 1.41 -18.68 -20.04
N GLN A 162 1.28 -19.60 -19.12
CA GLN A 162 2.37 -19.95 -18.21
C GLN A 162 3.27 -20.93 -18.98
N GLY A 163 4.53 -20.62 -19.22
CA GLY A 163 5.44 -21.55 -19.88
C GLY A 163 6.52 -20.86 -20.73
N LEU A 164 6.96 -21.58 -21.78
CA LEU A 164 8.01 -21.13 -22.71
C LEU A 164 7.61 -19.97 -23.63
N GLY A 165 6.33 -19.61 -23.67
CA GLY A 165 5.86 -18.42 -24.37
C GLY A 165 6.52 -17.16 -23.79
N HIS A 166 6.90 -16.24 -24.67
CA HIS A 166 7.43 -14.95 -24.24
C HIS A 166 6.35 -14.18 -23.46
N LYS A 167 6.60 -13.94 -22.16
CA LYS A 167 5.74 -13.06 -21.35
C LYS A 167 5.97 -11.63 -21.78
N CYS A 168 4.88 -10.92 -22.08
CA CYS A 168 4.92 -9.49 -22.29
C CYS A 168 5.05 -8.77 -20.95
N HIS A 169 6.09 -7.95 -20.82
CA HIS A 169 6.27 -7.08 -19.67
C HIS A 169 5.89 -5.65 -20.03
N TYR A 170 5.19 -5.02 -19.12
CA TYR A 170 4.74 -3.65 -19.27
C TYR A 170 5.34 -2.81 -18.15
N SER A 171 5.76 -1.60 -18.49
CA SER A 171 6.29 -0.65 -17.52
C SER A 171 5.70 0.72 -17.73
N ILE A 172 5.78 1.56 -16.70
CA ILE A 172 5.39 2.96 -16.76
C ILE A 172 6.52 3.82 -16.23
N GLY A 173 6.88 4.82 -17.02
CA GLY A 173 7.74 5.91 -16.59
C GLY A 173 6.87 7.10 -16.17
N SER A 174 7.18 7.68 -15.04
CA SER A 174 6.53 8.87 -14.51
C SER A 174 7.56 9.96 -14.24
N VAL A 175 7.30 11.16 -14.76
CA VAL A 175 8.16 12.34 -14.60
C VAL A 175 7.35 13.46 -14.01
N ALA A 176 7.87 14.12 -12.98
CA ALA A 176 7.27 15.30 -12.37
C ALA A 176 8.15 16.53 -12.59
N ILE A 177 7.51 17.63 -12.99
CA ILE A 177 8.13 18.92 -13.24
C ILE A 177 7.27 19.98 -12.57
N TRP A 178 7.86 20.90 -11.81
CA TRP A 178 7.14 22.00 -11.21
C TRP A 178 7.82 23.35 -11.43
N THR A 179 6.98 24.39 -11.43
CA THR A 179 7.41 25.77 -11.52
C THR A 179 7.16 26.44 -10.17
N GLN A 180 8.22 26.81 -9.49
CA GLN A 180 8.16 27.43 -8.18
C GLN A 180 8.27 28.95 -8.31
N THR A 181 7.56 29.67 -7.44
CA THR A 181 7.66 31.14 -7.36
C THR A 181 8.71 31.53 -6.32
N ASN A 182 9.65 32.37 -6.72
CA ASN A 182 10.71 32.84 -5.83
C ASN A 182 10.26 34.08 -5.05
N SER A 183 10.67 34.18 -3.79
CA SER A 183 10.59 35.38 -2.94
C SER A 183 9.16 35.97 -2.75
N ILE A 184 8.26 35.19 -2.19
CA ILE A 184 6.94 35.67 -1.76
C ILE A 184 7.10 36.44 -0.44
N GLU A 185 6.65 37.71 -0.43
CA GLU A 185 6.74 38.59 0.73
C GLU A 185 5.67 38.23 1.77
N ASN A 186 6.07 38.26 3.06
CA ASN A 186 5.18 37.96 4.17
C ASN A 186 4.47 39.22 4.67
N ILE A 187 3.15 39.13 4.87
CA ILE A 187 2.32 40.19 5.44
C ILE A 187 2.21 39.93 6.95
N PRO A 188 2.65 40.87 7.82
CA PRO A 188 2.55 40.72 9.26
C PRO A 188 1.10 40.89 9.74
N ILE A 189 0.73 40.17 10.78
CA ILE A 189 -0.59 40.25 11.43
C ILE A 189 -0.62 41.45 12.38
N GLY A 190 -1.75 42.12 12.47
CA GLY A 190 -2.02 43.21 13.41
C GLY A 190 -1.55 44.61 12.97
N TYR A 191 -0.68 44.70 11.99
CA TYR A 191 -0.11 45.95 11.53
C TYR A 191 -0.62 46.33 10.15
N GLN A 192 -0.72 47.63 9.88
CA GLN A 192 -0.94 48.14 8.52
C GLN A 192 0.36 48.00 7.73
N PHE A 193 0.26 47.38 6.58
CA PHE A 193 1.39 47.13 5.70
C PHE A 193 1.08 47.63 4.28
N THR A 194 2.05 48.19 3.59
CA THR A 194 1.87 48.67 2.20
C THR A 194 2.57 47.73 1.26
N LEU A 195 1.78 47.02 0.45
CA LEU A 195 2.25 46.13 -0.60
C LEU A 195 2.65 46.93 -1.85
N LYS A 196 3.70 46.48 -2.51
CA LYS A 196 4.12 47.04 -3.82
C LYS A 196 4.19 45.88 -4.82
N THR A 197 3.36 45.95 -5.88
CA THR A 197 3.40 44.94 -6.94
C THR A 197 4.72 44.93 -7.69
N LYS A 198 5.18 43.74 -8.06
CA LYS A 198 6.47 43.57 -8.78
C LYS A 198 6.32 43.34 -10.28
N GLY A 199 5.09 43.10 -10.76
CA GLY A 199 4.80 42.77 -12.14
C GLY A 199 3.31 42.61 -12.37
N THR A 200 2.94 41.94 -13.44
CA THR A 200 1.51 41.67 -13.78
C THR A 200 0.82 40.81 -12.73
N THR A 201 1.51 39.83 -12.13
CA THR A 201 1.00 39.00 -11.05
C THR A 201 1.95 39.04 -9.89
N SER A 202 1.47 39.38 -8.71
CA SER A 202 2.24 39.46 -7.48
C SER A 202 1.62 38.58 -6.40
N TYR A 203 2.43 37.84 -5.67
CA TYR A 203 2.01 36.94 -4.59
C TYR A 203 2.54 37.42 -3.25
N TYR A 204 1.71 37.32 -2.23
CA TYR A 204 2.03 37.63 -0.84
C TYR A 204 1.53 36.49 0.04
N LYS A 205 2.13 36.26 1.19
CA LYS A 205 1.73 35.21 2.12
C LYS A 205 1.45 35.75 3.51
N ILE A 206 0.49 35.11 4.18
CA ILE A 206 0.05 35.43 5.53
C ILE A 206 0.14 34.13 6.32
N TYR A 207 0.91 34.11 7.40
CA TYR A 207 0.94 32.96 8.30
C TYR A 207 -0.19 33.06 9.32
N ILE A 208 -1.04 32.03 9.41
CA ILE A 208 -2.13 31.95 10.35
C ILE A 208 -1.68 31.03 11.51
N PRO A 209 -1.54 31.58 12.74
CA PRO A 209 -1.11 30.78 13.89
C PRO A 209 -2.20 29.81 14.36
N SER A 210 -1.78 28.83 15.17
CA SER A 210 -2.72 27.92 15.86
C SER A 210 -3.65 28.69 16.80
N GLY A 211 -4.87 28.16 16.97
CA GLY A 211 -5.88 28.83 17.80
C GLY A 211 -6.63 29.97 17.11
N THR A 212 -6.35 30.24 15.84
CA THR A 212 -7.05 31.27 15.07
C THR A 212 -8.43 30.75 14.64
N TRP A 213 -9.48 31.41 15.11
CA TRP A 213 -10.85 31.01 14.80
C TRP A 213 -11.40 31.69 13.54
N LYS A 214 -10.99 32.95 13.30
CA LYS A 214 -11.41 33.78 12.19
C LYS A 214 -10.29 34.77 11.86
N PHE A 215 -10.09 35.08 10.61
CA PHE A 215 -9.25 36.22 10.26
C PHE A 215 -9.86 37.04 9.12
N ARG A 216 -9.45 38.32 9.06
CA ARG A 216 -9.88 39.25 8.03
C ARG A 216 -8.67 39.91 7.40
N VAL A 217 -8.67 40.02 6.08
CA VAL A 217 -7.68 40.76 5.31
C VAL A 217 -8.35 41.95 4.71
N HIS A 218 -8.09 43.12 5.28
CA HIS A 218 -8.61 44.40 4.79
C HIS A 218 -7.63 45.01 3.80
N ILE A 219 -8.12 45.34 2.60
CA ILE A 219 -7.35 45.88 1.48
C ILE A 219 -7.99 47.19 1.05
N TRP A 220 -7.21 48.27 0.96
CA TRP A 220 -7.70 49.60 0.58
C TRP A 220 -6.59 50.50 0.05
N GLY A 221 -6.97 51.64 -0.54
CA GLY A 221 -6.07 52.74 -0.91
C GLY A 221 -5.05 52.34 -1.97
N CYS A 222 -5.55 51.82 -3.09
CA CYS A 222 -4.70 51.47 -4.22
C CYS A 222 -4.22 52.70 -4.97
N ASN A 223 -2.89 52.82 -5.18
CA ASN A 223 -2.28 53.94 -5.86
C ASN A 223 -1.23 53.48 -6.92
N PHE A 224 -1.21 54.14 -8.09
CA PHE A 224 -0.17 53.91 -9.09
C PHE A 224 1.16 54.49 -8.64
N THR A 225 2.26 53.81 -8.91
CA THR A 225 3.62 54.29 -8.52
C THR A 225 4.21 55.20 -9.56
N VAL A 226 3.74 55.19 -10.82
CA VAL A 226 4.21 56.08 -11.90
C VAL A 226 3.25 57.25 -12.00
N TYR A 227 3.75 58.47 -11.93
CA TYR A 227 2.97 59.69 -12.04
C TYR A 227 2.50 59.93 -13.50
N THR A 228 1.49 59.19 -13.91
CA THR A 228 0.63 59.50 -15.06
C THR A 228 -0.70 59.99 -14.51
N SER A 229 -1.37 60.91 -15.19
CA SER A 229 -2.66 61.46 -14.77
C SER A 229 -3.75 60.39 -14.90
N HIS A 230 -3.83 59.49 -13.91
CA HIS A 230 -4.86 58.47 -13.82
C HIS A 230 -6.14 59.07 -13.23
N SER A 231 -7.27 58.73 -13.76
CA SER A 231 -8.56 59.11 -13.18
C SER A 231 -8.80 58.25 -11.92
N VAL A 232 -9.50 58.80 -10.94
CA VAL A 232 -9.82 58.15 -9.67
C VAL A 232 -10.69 56.90 -9.87
N HIS A 233 -11.38 56.76 -10.99
CA HIS A 233 -12.20 55.62 -11.37
C HIS A 233 -11.45 54.59 -12.25
N GLU A 234 -10.19 54.77 -12.48
CA GLU A 234 -9.39 53.80 -13.23
C GLU A 234 -9.15 52.52 -12.40
N VAL A 235 -9.27 51.35 -13.08
CA VAL A 235 -9.07 50.06 -12.44
C VAL A 235 -7.58 49.88 -12.07
N CYS A 236 -7.33 49.81 -10.80
CA CYS A 236 -6.01 49.66 -10.20
C CYS A 236 -5.60 48.20 -10.06
N ILE A 237 -6.49 47.36 -9.62
CA ILE A 237 -6.29 45.90 -9.52
C ILE A 237 -7.28 45.20 -10.44
N LYS A 238 -6.81 44.44 -11.40
CA LYS A 238 -7.66 43.65 -12.29
C LYS A 238 -8.34 42.50 -11.61
N ASN A 239 -7.59 41.79 -10.80
CA ASN A 239 -8.08 40.63 -10.05
C ASN A 239 -7.26 40.41 -8.79
N MET A 240 -7.91 39.97 -7.71
CA MET A 240 -7.29 39.51 -6.49
C MET A 240 -8.00 38.29 -5.92
N ALA A 241 -7.22 37.35 -5.37
CA ALA A 241 -7.72 36.12 -4.76
C ALA A 241 -6.91 35.77 -3.52
N LEU A 242 -7.61 35.22 -2.51
CA LEU A 242 -7.01 34.71 -1.29
C LEU A 242 -7.26 33.21 -1.19
N GLN A 243 -6.19 32.43 -1.02
CA GLN A 243 -6.29 30.96 -0.92
C GLN A 243 -5.36 30.41 0.16
N GLY A 244 -5.84 29.42 0.92
CA GLY A 244 -5.03 28.74 1.94
C GLY A 244 -4.22 27.57 1.37
N ARG A 245 -3.02 27.35 1.93
CA ARG A 245 -2.11 26.20 1.68
C ARG A 245 -1.46 26.15 0.29
N SER A 246 -2.11 26.66 -0.74
CA SER A 246 -1.60 26.64 -2.11
C SER A 246 -1.72 28.02 -2.76
N LEU A 247 -0.96 28.24 -3.82
CA LEU A 247 -1.00 29.50 -4.56
C LEU A 247 -2.29 29.59 -5.37
N PRO A 248 -3.04 30.70 -5.26
CA PRO A 248 -4.17 30.96 -6.15
C PRO A 248 -3.66 31.16 -7.59
N VAL A 249 -4.35 30.57 -8.57
CA VAL A 249 -4.04 30.72 -9.98
C VAL A 249 -5.29 31.23 -10.68
N PHE A 250 -5.15 32.30 -11.45
CA PHE A 250 -6.26 32.91 -12.18
C PHE A 250 -7.04 31.90 -13.05
N ASN A 251 -8.34 31.89 -12.97
CA ASN A 251 -9.28 30.93 -13.58
C ASN A 251 -9.18 29.48 -13.09
N TYR A 252 -8.35 29.17 -12.07
CA TYR A 252 -8.21 27.81 -11.53
C TYR A 252 -8.39 27.76 -10.01
N SER A 253 -8.54 28.93 -9.33
CA SER A 253 -8.80 28.97 -7.90
C SER A 253 -10.29 28.80 -7.64
N GLU A 254 -10.62 27.96 -6.65
CA GLU A 254 -12.01 27.70 -6.22
C GLU A 254 -12.58 28.84 -5.35
N GLN A 255 -11.77 29.83 -4.97
CA GLN A 255 -12.14 30.86 -3.99
C GLN A 255 -12.38 32.23 -4.61
N ASN A 256 -13.16 33.04 -3.90
CA ASN A 256 -13.65 34.36 -4.25
C ASN A 256 -12.59 35.21 -4.98
N GLU A 257 -12.70 35.27 -6.28
CA GLU A 257 -11.96 36.22 -7.10
C GLU A 257 -12.71 37.52 -7.17
N ILE A 258 -12.02 38.61 -6.92
CA ILE A 258 -12.58 39.95 -6.98
C ILE A 258 -11.89 40.71 -8.08
N GLY A 259 -12.68 41.19 -9.05
CA GLY A 259 -12.16 41.93 -10.17
C GLY A 259 -12.50 43.42 -10.14
N ASN A 260 -11.77 44.18 -10.96
CA ASN A 260 -12.06 45.60 -11.26
C ASN A 260 -12.04 46.52 -10.03
N PHE A 261 -11.05 46.43 -9.18
CA PHE A 261 -10.86 47.25 -7.98
C PHE A 261 -10.22 48.61 -8.34
N THR A 262 -10.90 49.70 -7.94
CA THR A 262 -10.47 51.09 -8.21
C THR A 262 -9.72 51.72 -7.02
N MET A 263 -9.22 52.92 -7.19
CA MET A 263 -8.51 53.62 -6.09
C MET A 263 -9.40 53.94 -4.88
N LEU A 264 -10.71 54.07 -5.07
CA LEU A 264 -11.68 54.38 -4.01
C LEU A 264 -12.20 53.14 -3.27
N ASP A 265 -11.97 51.97 -3.83
CA ASP A 265 -12.51 50.75 -3.28
C ASP A 265 -11.79 50.27 -2.03
N SER A 266 -12.53 49.61 -1.19
CA SER A 266 -11.99 48.82 -0.07
C SER A 266 -12.66 47.46 -0.03
N TYR A 267 -11.95 46.45 0.28
CA TYR A 267 -12.45 45.08 0.39
C TYR A 267 -11.90 44.34 1.59
N VAL A 268 -12.73 43.48 2.16
CA VAL A 268 -12.37 42.66 3.31
C VAL A 268 -12.58 41.17 2.97
N PHE A 269 -11.52 40.45 2.78
CA PHE A 269 -11.60 38.99 2.81
C PHE A 269 -11.84 38.53 4.24
N THR A 270 -12.85 37.73 4.44
CA THR A 270 -13.19 37.16 5.73
C THR A 270 -13.16 35.64 5.62
N GLU A 271 -12.32 34.99 6.43
CA GLU A 271 -12.23 33.54 6.50
C GLU A 271 -12.63 33.09 7.89
N SER A 272 -13.71 32.32 7.97
CA SER A 272 -14.15 31.63 9.18
C SER A 272 -13.59 30.23 9.17
N SER A 273 -13.12 29.74 10.32
CA SER A 273 -12.52 28.41 10.45
C SER A 273 -11.34 28.20 9.48
N PRO A 274 -10.28 29.01 9.56
CA PRO A 274 -9.15 28.90 8.64
C PRO A 274 -8.31 27.63 8.86
N TYR A 275 -7.43 27.33 7.89
CA TYR A 275 -6.33 26.39 8.12
C TYR A 275 -5.35 26.99 9.10
N GLU A 276 -5.16 26.35 10.23
CA GLU A 276 -4.20 26.75 11.25
C GLU A 276 -2.78 26.28 10.92
N ASP A 277 -1.77 26.90 11.51
CA ASP A 277 -0.35 26.63 11.29
C ASP A 277 0.05 26.56 9.81
N SER A 278 -0.62 27.37 9.01
CA SER A 278 -0.56 27.34 7.56
C SER A 278 -0.42 28.74 6.96
N TYR A 279 0.11 28.79 5.74
CA TYR A 279 0.14 30.01 4.96
C TYR A 279 -1.11 30.16 4.11
N TYR A 280 -1.65 31.38 4.10
CA TYR A 280 -2.60 31.88 3.12
C TYR A 280 -1.86 32.74 2.10
N TYR A 281 -2.21 32.63 0.85
CA TYR A 281 -1.56 33.36 -0.25
C TYR A 281 -2.56 34.31 -0.88
N LEU A 282 -2.15 35.61 -0.95
CA LEU A 282 -2.89 36.66 -1.63
C LEU A 282 -2.25 36.88 -3.00
N MET A 283 -3.02 36.71 -4.07
CA MET A 283 -2.65 37.04 -5.44
C MET A 283 -3.23 38.41 -5.81
N ILE A 284 -2.43 39.26 -6.41
CA ILE A 284 -2.85 40.55 -6.97
C ILE A 284 -2.39 40.63 -8.41
N ILE A 285 -3.34 40.87 -9.33
CA ILE A 285 -3.09 41.09 -10.77
C ILE A 285 -3.33 42.54 -11.10
N SER A 286 -2.31 43.24 -11.67
CA SER A 286 -2.38 44.64 -12.07
C SER A 286 -1.54 44.86 -13.30
N ASP A 287 -1.94 45.76 -14.19
CA ASP A 287 -1.15 46.09 -15.39
C ASP A 287 0.07 46.98 -15.08
N SER A 288 0.03 47.67 -13.97
CA SER A 288 1.04 48.62 -13.55
C SER A 288 1.57 48.32 -12.17
N ILE A 289 2.72 48.85 -11.83
CA ILE A 289 3.25 48.76 -10.47
C ILE A 289 2.42 49.67 -9.57
N ILE A 290 1.71 49.08 -8.63
CA ILE A 290 0.82 49.77 -7.69
C ILE A 290 1.30 49.63 -6.26
N LYS A 291 0.82 50.52 -5.41
CA LYS A 291 0.90 50.42 -3.94
C LYS A 291 -0.50 50.23 -3.40
N VAL A 292 -0.68 49.29 -2.49
CA VAL A 292 -1.98 49.02 -1.83
C VAL A 292 -1.74 48.77 -0.36
N ASN A 293 -2.61 49.29 0.49
CA ASN A 293 -2.54 49.08 1.93
C ASN A 293 -3.29 47.78 2.31
N VAL A 294 -2.70 47.02 3.21
CA VAL A 294 -3.29 45.81 3.74
C VAL A 294 -3.17 45.77 5.26
N LYS A 295 -4.19 45.23 5.93
CA LYS A 295 -4.17 44.94 7.36
C LYS A 295 -4.81 43.57 7.59
N VAL A 296 -4.12 42.70 8.31
CA VAL A 296 -4.62 41.38 8.71
C VAL A 296 -4.98 41.43 10.19
N VAL A 297 -6.18 40.98 10.52
CA VAL A 297 -6.67 40.90 11.89
C VAL A 297 -7.13 39.46 12.13
N THR A 298 -6.69 38.86 13.24
CA THR A 298 -7.05 37.52 13.67
C THR A 298 -7.89 37.58 14.95
N SER A 299 -8.84 36.64 15.05
CA SER A 299 -9.60 36.39 16.28
C SER A 299 -9.16 35.03 16.81
N GLU A 300 -8.64 34.98 18.04
CA GLU A 300 -8.02 33.83 18.63
C GLU A 300 -8.89 33.18 19.69
N CYS A 301 -9.02 31.87 19.63
CA CYS A 301 -9.56 31.05 20.71
C CYS A 301 -8.50 30.01 21.08
N PRO A 302 -7.81 30.18 22.24
CA PRO A 302 -6.74 29.29 22.62
C PRO A 302 -7.22 27.85 22.77
N ILE A 303 -6.43 26.91 22.27
CA ILE A 303 -6.66 25.48 22.47
C ILE A 303 -6.53 25.21 23.96
N ARG A 304 -7.57 24.64 24.56
CA ARG A 304 -7.50 24.16 25.93
C ARG A 304 -6.89 22.75 25.89
N ILE A 305 -5.61 22.64 26.23
CA ILE A 305 -5.03 21.37 26.67
C ILE A 305 -5.75 21.05 27.97
N THR A 306 -6.20 19.81 28.14
CA THR A 306 -6.97 19.34 29.30
C THR A 306 -6.32 19.81 30.61
N GLU A 307 -6.78 20.92 31.14
CA GLU A 307 -6.35 21.43 32.44
C GLU A 307 -7.04 20.68 33.58
N LYS A 308 -6.47 20.78 34.77
CA LYS A 308 -6.97 20.18 36.01
C LYS A 308 -8.47 20.35 36.23
N SER A 309 -9.06 21.43 35.70
CA SER A 309 -10.50 21.75 35.82
C SER A 309 -11.40 20.77 35.10
N PHE A 310 -10.97 20.25 33.95
CA PHE A 310 -11.76 19.31 33.13
C PHE A 310 -11.88 17.95 33.83
N VAL A 311 -10.76 17.40 34.33
CA VAL A 311 -10.75 16.13 35.06
C VAL A 311 -11.60 16.23 36.34
N ARG A 312 -11.56 17.34 37.02
CA ARG A 312 -12.36 17.57 38.23
C ARG A 312 -13.86 17.66 37.91
N GLN A 313 -14.22 18.34 36.83
CA GLN A 313 -15.59 18.44 36.34
C GLN A 313 -16.17 17.08 35.92
N TYR A 314 -15.32 16.21 35.28
CA TYR A 314 -15.69 14.84 34.92
C TYR A 314 -15.90 13.93 36.14
N LEU A 315 -15.04 14.04 37.15
CA LEU A 315 -15.10 13.22 38.36
C LEU A 315 -16.24 13.61 39.29
N ASP A 316 -16.52 14.91 39.35
CA ASP A 316 -17.58 15.46 40.20
C ASP A 316 -18.97 15.36 39.53
N ALA A 317 -19.05 15.00 38.26
CA ALA A 317 -20.33 14.83 37.56
C ALA A 317 -21.09 13.59 38.04
N PRO A 318 -22.33 13.73 38.49
CA PRO A 318 -23.10 12.60 39.01
C PRO A 318 -23.34 11.49 37.99
N SER A 319 -23.44 11.85 36.73
CA SER A 319 -23.61 10.93 35.62
C SER A 319 -22.34 10.07 35.35
N PHE A 320 -21.17 10.66 35.49
CA PHE A 320 -19.88 9.96 35.30
C PHE A 320 -19.62 8.98 36.44
N SER A 321 -19.90 9.36 37.70
CA SER A 321 -19.73 8.48 38.84
C SER A 321 -20.69 7.27 38.76
N LYS A 322 -21.90 7.46 38.20
CA LYS A 322 -22.85 6.39 37.91
C LYS A 322 -22.36 5.45 36.79
N ALA A 323 -21.85 5.99 35.70
CA ALA A 323 -21.28 5.23 34.59
C ALA A 323 -20.02 4.45 35.02
N LEU A 324 -19.13 5.03 35.80
CA LEU A 324 -17.97 4.35 36.39
C LEU A 324 -18.36 3.19 37.34
N ALA A 325 -19.42 3.36 38.12
CA ALA A 325 -19.93 2.30 38.99
C ALA A 325 -20.51 1.14 38.19
N GLN A 326 -21.13 1.39 37.05
CA GLN A 326 -21.66 0.38 36.14
C GLN A 326 -20.56 -0.38 35.38
N LEU A 327 -19.46 0.29 35.06
CA LEU A 327 -18.32 -0.29 34.33
C LEU A 327 -17.33 -1.10 35.19
N HIS A 328 -17.64 -1.35 36.47
CA HIS A 328 -16.75 -2.03 37.42
C HIS A 328 -15.35 -1.40 37.62
N MET A 329 -15.19 -0.12 37.32
CA MET A 329 -13.93 0.60 37.53
C MET A 329 -13.75 1.14 38.95
N LYS A 330 -14.23 0.39 39.96
CA LYS A 330 -14.12 0.77 41.41
C LYS A 330 -12.66 0.93 41.87
N ASP A 331 -11.71 0.35 41.15
CA ASP A 331 -10.30 0.44 41.57
C ASP A 331 -9.67 1.79 41.22
N LEU A 332 -10.14 2.43 40.14
CA LEU A 332 -9.58 3.73 39.71
C LEU A 332 -9.95 4.85 40.69
N THR A 333 -11.17 4.82 41.25
CA THR A 333 -11.64 5.83 42.22
C THR A 333 -10.91 5.72 43.57
N LYS A 334 -10.48 4.53 43.97
CA LYS A 334 -9.70 4.33 45.21
C LYS A 334 -8.32 4.97 45.17
N HIS A 335 -7.65 4.93 44.02
CA HIS A 335 -6.35 5.56 43.86
C HIS A 335 -6.42 7.07 43.80
N LEU A 336 -7.49 7.64 43.26
CA LEU A 336 -7.70 9.11 43.16
C LEU A 336 -8.05 9.75 44.52
N HIS A 337 -8.77 9.08 45.39
CA HIS A 337 -9.12 9.59 46.75
C HIS A 337 -7.96 9.48 47.76
N HIS A 338 -6.93 8.66 47.49
CA HIS A 338 -5.84 8.50 48.47
C HIS A 338 -4.79 9.61 48.42
N ASP A 339 -4.69 10.37 47.31
CA ASP A 339 -3.72 11.45 47.16
C ASP A 339 -4.25 12.83 47.62
N GLU A 340 -5.57 13.01 47.83
CA GLU A 340 -6.11 14.29 48.35
C GLU A 340 -5.72 14.61 49.80
N ASN A 341 -5.31 13.64 50.58
CA ASN A 341 -4.93 13.85 51.99
C ASN A 341 -3.47 14.28 52.23
N LYS A 342 -2.67 14.50 51.21
CA LYS A 342 -1.26 14.86 51.35
C LYS A 342 -0.83 16.24 50.83
N SER A 343 -1.69 17.02 50.24
CA SER A 343 -1.31 18.36 49.74
C SER A 343 -2.22 19.50 50.21
N ASN A 344 -2.33 19.69 51.53
CA ASN A 344 -2.68 20.98 52.08
C ASN A 344 -1.44 21.90 52.03
N LYS A 345 -1.04 22.31 50.84
CA LYS A 345 -0.23 23.51 50.60
C LYS A 345 -1.02 24.42 49.68
N SER A 346 -1.63 25.42 50.33
CA SER A 346 -2.18 26.61 49.71
C SER A 346 -1.23 27.19 48.69
N TYR A 347 -1.54 27.06 47.39
CA TYR A 347 -1.04 27.96 46.36
C TYR A 347 -2.15 28.96 46.07
N SER A 348 -2.00 30.13 46.74
CA SER A 348 -2.71 31.34 46.39
C SER A 348 -2.37 31.77 45.00
N GLY A 349 -3.41 32.09 44.25
CA GLY A 349 -3.39 33.10 43.22
C GLY A 349 -2.44 32.86 42.03
N VAL A 350 -2.89 32.13 41.01
CA VAL A 350 -2.56 32.55 39.66
C VAL A 350 -3.68 33.48 39.25
N ASP A 351 -3.38 34.78 39.30
CA ASP A 351 -4.19 35.82 38.70
C ASP A 351 -4.47 35.43 37.27
N LEU A 352 -5.72 35.18 36.94
CA LEU A 352 -6.25 35.28 35.60
C LEU A 352 -5.93 36.73 35.16
N VAL A 353 -4.87 36.88 34.38
CA VAL A 353 -4.65 38.10 33.61
C VAL A 353 -5.86 38.20 32.68
N LYS A 354 -6.84 38.96 33.14
CA LYS A 354 -7.82 39.59 32.27
C LYS A 354 -7.05 40.51 31.36
N ASN A 355 -6.56 39.97 30.27
CA ASN A 355 -6.26 40.79 29.12
C ASN A 355 -7.63 41.27 28.62
N GLU A 356 -8.01 42.44 29.03
CA GLU A 356 -9.03 43.25 28.36
C GLU A 356 -8.52 43.55 26.96
N PHE A 357 -8.82 42.63 26.06
CA PHE A 357 -8.73 42.93 24.64
C PHE A 357 -9.94 43.84 24.34
N HIS A 358 -9.70 45.09 24.04
CA HIS A 358 -10.66 45.94 23.35
C HIS A 358 -11.03 45.31 22.00
N MET A 359 -11.96 44.39 22.01
CA MET A 359 -12.72 44.02 20.82
C MET A 359 -13.73 45.13 20.57
N SER A 360 -13.77 45.66 19.36
CA SER A 360 -14.85 46.51 18.89
C SER A 360 -16.18 45.72 19.01
N ASP A 361 -17.25 46.35 19.45
CA ASP A 361 -18.54 45.77 19.83
C ASP A 361 -19.28 44.97 18.73
N GLU A 362 -18.75 44.91 17.50
CA GLU A 362 -19.36 44.18 16.37
C GLU A 362 -18.95 42.69 16.27
N ASP A 363 -18.01 42.20 17.07
CA ASP A 363 -17.46 40.82 16.98
C ASP A 363 -17.90 39.87 18.09
N LEU A 364 -18.91 40.26 18.91
CA LEU A 364 -19.30 39.51 20.11
C LEU A 364 -20.15 38.24 19.83
N ASP A 365 -20.54 37.95 18.59
CA ASP A 365 -21.56 36.92 18.31
C ASP A 365 -21.03 35.47 18.21
N ASP A 366 -19.73 35.22 18.34
CA ASP A 366 -19.20 33.85 18.23
C ASP A 366 -18.35 33.49 19.47
N PRO A 367 -18.97 32.98 20.53
CA PRO A 367 -18.22 32.54 21.73
C PRO A 367 -17.30 31.38 21.38
N CYS A 368 -16.04 31.41 21.87
CA CYS A 368 -15.12 30.29 21.78
C CYS A 368 -15.72 29.03 22.39
N VAL A 369 -15.70 27.92 21.67
CA VAL A 369 -16.16 26.63 22.19
C VAL A 369 -14.99 25.80 22.74
N PRO A 370 -15.26 24.88 23.68
CA PRO A 370 -14.25 23.97 24.20
C PRO A 370 -13.61 23.15 23.07
N ARG A 371 -12.28 23.13 23.06
CA ARG A 371 -11.50 22.40 22.07
C ARG A 371 -10.43 21.56 22.77
N TYR A 372 -10.37 20.27 22.46
CA TYR A 372 -9.52 19.31 23.14
C TYR A 372 -8.62 18.58 22.14
N GLN A 373 -7.32 18.56 22.44
CA GLN A 373 -6.33 17.75 21.71
C GLN A 373 -6.38 16.31 22.21
N LEU A 374 -6.53 15.34 21.31
CA LEU A 374 -6.43 13.94 21.63
C LEU A 374 -4.97 13.47 21.61
N ALA A 375 -4.59 12.67 22.61
CA ALA A 375 -3.28 12.04 22.67
C ALA A 375 -3.25 10.81 21.76
N ARG A 376 -2.22 10.71 20.93
CA ARG A 376 -1.97 9.53 20.07
C ARG A 376 -1.13 8.51 20.83
N ILE A 377 -1.66 7.30 20.95
CA ILE A 377 -0.97 6.15 21.55
C ILE A 377 -0.75 5.10 20.47
N LYS A 378 0.45 4.62 20.38
CA LYS A 378 0.81 3.53 19.46
C LYS A 378 0.98 2.23 20.24
N HIS A 379 0.14 1.22 19.95
CA HIS A 379 0.17 -0.06 20.65
C HIS A 379 1.07 -1.12 20.00
N SER A 380 1.35 -1.01 18.70
CA SER A 380 2.21 -1.96 17.99
C SER A 380 3.10 -1.28 16.96
N GLN A 381 3.93 -2.06 16.28
CA GLN A 381 4.80 -1.54 15.22
C GLN A 381 4.04 -1.21 13.93
N THR A 382 2.86 -1.78 13.74
CA THR A 382 2.00 -1.62 12.58
C THR A 382 0.91 -0.57 12.82
N PHE A 383 0.03 -0.29 11.84
CA PHE A 383 -1.06 0.67 11.94
C PHE A 383 -2.01 0.36 13.10
N SER A 384 -1.73 0.87 14.27
CA SER A 384 -2.47 0.61 15.50
C SER A 384 -2.43 1.82 16.44
N GLY A 385 -2.51 3.02 15.87
CA GLY A 385 -2.67 4.25 16.65
C GLY A 385 -4.07 4.33 17.27
N VAL A 386 -4.15 4.70 18.54
CA VAL A 386 -5.40 5.02 19.25
C VAL A 386 -5.30 6.46 19.70
N TYR A 387 -6.40 7.22 19.54
CA TYR A 387 -6.48 8.62 19.92
C TYR A 387 -7.44 8.78 21.09
N LEU A 388 -6.94 9.22 22.21
CA LEU A 388 -7.70 9.31 23.45
C LEU A 388 -7.60 10.70 24.05
N LEU A 389 -8.62 11.12 24.78
CA LEU A 389 -8.57 12.30 25.64
C LEU A 389 -7.58 12.07 26.76
N GLN A 390 -6.66 13.01 26.92
CA GLN A 390 -5.67 12.99 27.98
C GLN A 390 -6.15 13.84 29.15
N GLY A 391 -6.48 13.17 30.26
CA GLY A 391 -6.58 13.82 31.56
C GLY A 391 -5.20 13.92 32.22
N ARG A 392 -5.16 14.44 33.45
CA ARG A 392 -3.90 14.62 34.19
C ARG A 392 -3.17 13.30 34.49
N GLU A 393 -3.94 12.25 34.81
CA GLU A 393 -3.41 10.98 35.33
C GLU A 393 -3.97 9.76 34.56
N TRP A 394 -4.86 9.96 33.59
CA TRP A 394 -5.54 8.91 32.88
C TRP A 394 -5.90 9.29 31.43
N LEU A 395 -6.19 8.30 30.62
CA LEU A 395 -6.63 8.43 29.23
C LEU A 395 -8.04 7.87 29.11
N THR A 396 -8.90 8.55 28.36
CA THR A 396 -10.30 8.13 28.20
C THR A 396 -10.79 8.34 26.77
N SER A 397 -11.74 7.50 26.37
CA SER A 397 -12.55 7.70 25.16
C SER A 397 -13.84 8.48 25.40
N TRP A 398 -14.15 8.82 26.66
CA TRP A 398 -15.41 9.47 27.04
C TRP A 398 -15.34 10.97 26.84
N VAL A 399 -16.38 11.52 26.16
CA VAL A 399 -16.58 12.95 25.95
C VAL A 399 -17.94 13.34 26.58
N MET A 400 -17.92 14.39 27.41
CA MET A 400 -19.12 14.96 28.00
C MET A 400 -19.65 16.08 27.13
N LEU A 401 -20.92 16.02 26.78
CA LEU A 401 -21.63 17.00 25.98
C LEU A 401 -22.69 17.73 26.81
N THR A 402 -22.87 19.00 26.50
CA THR A 402 -23.98 19.81 26.97
C THR A 402 -24.84 20.22 25.77
N ASP A 403 -26.07 20.63 26.00
CA ASP A 403 -26.98 21.16 24.98
C ASP A 403 -26.66 22.62 24.59
N ILE A 404 -25.82 23.31 25.39
CA ILE A 404 -25.56 24.75 25.25
C ILE A 404 -24.43 24.98 24.21
N HIS A 405 -23.33 24.19 24.30
CA HIS A 405 -22.16 24.40 23.49
C HIS A 405 -21.67 23.10 22.84
N PRO A 406 -21.31 23.11 21.56
CA PRO A 406 -20.65 21.99 20.95
C PRO A 406 -19.24 21.78 21.53
N VAL A 407 -18.74 20.55 21.49
CA VAL A 407 -17.39 20.18 21.89
C VAL A 407 -16.61 19.84 20.64
N ILE A 408 -15.40 20.38 20.52
CA ILE A 408 -14.50 20.07 19.40
C ILE A 408 -13.32 19.26 19.91
N THR A 409 -13.09 18.11 19.31
CA THR A 409 -11.87 17.32 19.52
C THR A 409 -11.01 17.38 18.27
N GLN A 410 -9.69 17.37 18.45
CA GLN A 410 -8.75 17.35 17.34
C GLN A 410 -7.66 16.30 17.54
N PHE A 411 -7.16 15.76 16.45
CA PHE A 411 -6.07 14.79 16.41
C PHE A 411 -5.31 14.88 15.08
N ASP A 412 -4.04 14.47 15.08
CA ASP A 412 -3.17 14.60 13.93
C ASP A 412 -2.93 13.24 13.28
N ILE A 413 -3.21 13.14 11.99
CA ILE A 413 -2.80 12.04 11.12
C ILE A 413 -1.42 12.37 10.53
N LEU A 414 -0.42 11.59 10.88
CA LEU A 414 0.97 11.84 10.48
C LEU A 414 1.25 11.39 9.04
N PRO A 415 1.95 12.21 8.25
CA PRO A 415 2.36 11.83 6.90
C PRO A 415 3.26 10.59 6.93
N LEU A 416 3.14 9.73 5.92
CA LEU A 416 3.87 8.47 5.73
C LEU A 416 3.69 7.41 6.84
N VAL A 417 3.29 7.80 8.04
CA VAL A 417 3.15 6.90 9.20
C VAL A 417 1.75 6.33 9.32
N ASP A 418 0.72 7.18 9.23
CA ASP A 418 -0.67 6.79 9.50
C ASP A 418 -1.51 6.63 8.22
N ILE A 419 -1.02 7.12 7.10
CA ILE A 419 -1.78 7.19 5.83
C ILE A 419 -1.98 5.85 5.12
N GLY A 420 -1.21 4.81 5.48
CA GLY A 420 -1.26 3.51 4.82
C GLY A 420 -2.26 2.52 5.43
N GLY A 421 -2.98 2.92 6.47
CA GLY A 421 -4.04 2.13 7.11
C GLY A 421 -5.44 2.70 6.85
N THR A 422 -6.40 2.27 7.64
CA THR A 422 -7.77 2.80 7.67
C THR A 422 -8.02 3.51 8.99
N LEU A 423 -8.50 4.74 8.94
CA LEU A 423 -8.97 5.49 10.09
C LEU A 423 -10.39 5.02 10.42
N ASP A 424 -10.55 4.45 11.62
CA ASP A 424 -11.82 3.97 12.17
C ASP A 424 -12.26 4.94 13.26
N ILE A 425 -13.40 5.59 13.06
CA ILE A 425 -14.02 6.51 14.01
C ILE A 425 -15.34 5.90 14.42
N SER A 426 -15.42 5.43 15.63
CA SER A 426 -16.62 4.83 16.21
C SER A 426 -17.11 5.65 17.38
N VAL A 427 -18.41 5.88 17.43
CA VAL A 427 -19.07 6.70 18.45
C VAL A 427 -20.22 5.92 19.03
N HIS A 428 -20.30 5.90 20.36
CA HIS A 428 -21.37 5.26 21.11
C HIS A 428 -21.99 6.24 22.10
N LEU A 429 -23.32 6.33 22.06
CA LEU A 429 -24.10 7.16 23.01
C LEU A 429 -24.44 6.32 24.24
N GLU A 430 -23.84 6.68 25.37
CA GLU A 430 -24.03 5.99 26.63
C GLU A 430 -25.26 6.53 27.34
N MET A 431 -26.41 5.87 27.15
CA MET A 431 -27.66 6.26 27.80
C MET A 431 -28.49 5.05 28.20
N ASP A 432 -28.90 5.01 29.47
CA ASP A 432 -29.94 4.09 29.93
C ASP A 432 -31.30 4.49 29.34
N LYS A 433 -31.95 3.57 28.65
CA LYS A 433 -33.26 3.76 27.99
C LYS A 433 -34.36 4.22 28.96
N VAL A 434 -34.12 4.14 30.26
CA VAL A 434 -35.09 4.46 31.34
C VAL A 434 -34.89 5.86 31.90
N ALA A 435 -33.78 6.53 31.62
CA ALA A 435 -33.38 7.74 32.33
C ALA A 435 -34.12 9.01 31.92
N THR A 436 -34.60 9.12 30.66
CA THR A 436 -35.26 10.35 30.20
C THR A 436 -36.44 10.07 29.27
N ARG A 437 -37.49 10.91 29.37
CA ARG A 437 -38.61 10.94 28.42
C ARG A 437 -38.28 11.73 27.16
N GLN A 438 -37.13 12.37 27.13
CA GLN A 438 -36.69 13.21 26.02
C GLN A 438 -35.87 12.38 25.03
N LEU A 439 -36.02 12.70 23.74
CA LEU A 439 -35.19 12.17 22.69
C LEU A 439 -33.90 12.96 22.63
N VAL A 440 -32.80 12.35 23.03
CA VAL A 440 -31.46 12.92 22.89
C VAL A 440 -30.92 12.58 21.50
N LYS A 441 -30.55 13.61 20.75
CA LYS A 441 -29.84 13.48 19.45
C LYS A 441 -28.44 14.04 19.61
N VAL A 442 -27.45 13.28 19.15
CA VAL A 442 -26.06 13.72 19.05
C VAL A 442 -25.66 13.78 17.58
N ILE A 443 -25.25 14.96 17.17
CA ILE A 443 -24.73 15.23 15.84
C ILE A 443 -23.22 15.32 15.94
N LEU A 444 -22.53 14.60 15.06
CA LEU A 444 -21.08 14.56 14.99
C LEU A 444 -20.66 14.89 13.57
N CYS A 445 -19.83 15.92 13.41
CA CYS A 445 -19.24 16.33 12.14
C CYS A 445 -17.73 16.15 12.15
N ILE A 446 -17.21 15.48 11.14
CA ILE A 446 -15.78 15.24 10.95
C ILE A 446 -15.29 16.12 9.80
N ARG A 447 -14.21 16.87 10.05
CA ARG A 447 -13.60 17.71 9.03
C ARG A 447 -12.08 17.65 9.11
N ARG A 448 -11.42 17.67 7.97
CA ARG A 448 -9.96 17.69 7.87
C ARG A 448 -9.45 19.12 7.68
N GLY A 449 -8.40 19.50 8.39
CA GLY A 449 -7.63 20.72 8.22
C GLY A 449 -8.30 22.00 8.72
N ARG A 450 -9.62 22.00 8.88
CA ARG A 450 -10.40 23.14 9.31
C ARG A 450 -11.41 22.73 10.38
N ILE A 451 -11.69 23.61 11.32
CA ILE A 451 -12.78 23.43 12.29
C ILE A 451 -14.12 23.41 11.54
N PRO A 452 -15.07 22.53 11.86
CA PRO A 452 -16.42 22.55 11.29
C PRO A 452 -17.11 23.89 11.51
N ASP A 453 -17.75 24.40 10.46
CA ASP A 453 -18.45 25.69 10.52
C ASP A 453 -19.67 25.62 11.43
N ARG A 454 -20.06 26.77 11.96
CA ARG A 454 -21.24 26.91 12.82
C ARG A 454 -22.20 27.94 12.22
N PHE A 455 -23.47 27.59 12.21
CA PHE A 455 -24.52 28.49 11.79
C PHE A 455 -25.64 28.47 12.86
N MET A 456 -25.92 29.61 13.46
CA MET A 456 -26.95 29.75 14.54
C MET A 456 -26.82 28.73 15.69
N GLY A 457 -25.59 28.50 16.14
CA GLY A 457 -25.28 27.52 17.20
C GLY A 457 -25.24 26.05 16.76
N ASN A 458 -25.65 25.73 15.54
CA ASN A 458 -25.61 24.37 15.00
C ASN A 458 -24.33 24.12 14.22
N ILE A 459 -23.85 22.87 14.25
CA ILE A 459 -22.70 22.42 13.46
C ILE A 459 -23.15 22.22 12.02
N VAL A 460 -22.42 22.83 11.08
CA VAL A 460 -22.60 22.65 9.64
C VAL A 460 -21.46 21.79 9.10
N CYS A 461 -21.81 20.69 8.44
CA CYS A 461 -20.86 19.77 7.85
C CYS A 461 -20.86 19.93 6.33
N ASP A 462 -19.69 20.14 5.73
CA ASP A 462 -19.56 20.35 4.27
C ASP A 462 -19.97 19.12 3.48
N ASP A 463 -19.64 17.92 4.00
CA ASP A 463 -20.00 16.66 3.37
C ASP A 463 -20.97 15.87 4.27
N SER A 464 -22.15 15.60 3.75
CA SER A 464 -23.19 14.83 4.46
C SER A 464 -22.75 13.43 4.87
N ARG A 465 -21.75 12.86 4.20
CA ARG A 465 -21.18 11.54 4.54
C ARG A 465 -20.22 11.60 5.73
N MET A 466 -19.69 12.79 6.04
CA MET A 466 -18.87 13.05 7.22
C MET A 466 -19.72 13.44 8.43
N LEU A 467 -21.03 13.42 8.28
CA LEU A 467 -22.01 13.70 9.32
C LEU A 467 -22.54 12.38 9.89
N MET A 468 -22.38 12.18 11.19
CA MET A 468 -22.97 11.04 11.91
C MET A 468 -24.02 11.54 12.89
N ASN A 469 -25.13 10.83 12.96
CA ASN A 469 -26.24 11.12 13.87
C ASN A 469 -26.47 9.92 14.77
N LEU A 470 -26.57 10.18 16.09
CA LEU A 470 -26.95 9.23 17.13
C LEU A 470 -28.27 9.64 17.73
N SER A 471 -29.00 8.67 18.24
CA SER A 471 -30.32 8.91 18.85
C SER A 471 -30.51 7.95 20.02
N SER A 472 -31.03 8.47 21.15
CA SER A 472 -31.25 7.66 22.34
C SER A 472 -32.33 6.57 22.21
N PHE A 473 -33.14 6.61 21.13
CA PHE A 473 -34.19 5.60 20.91
C PHE A 473 -33.83 4.56 19.86
N ASP A 474 -33.23 5.00 18.77
CA ASP A 474 -33.10 4.15 17.58
C ASP A 474 -31.64 3.76 17.24
N LYS A 475 -30.70 4.68 17.47
CA LYS A 475 -29.33 4.50 16.97
C LYS A 475 -28.29 4.97 17.99
N HIS A 476 -27.82 4.04 18.81
CA HIS A 476 -26.81 4.32 19.84
C HIS A 476 -25.39 4.33 19.30
N ASP A 477 -25.14 3.63 18.20
CA ASP A 477 -23.82 3.44 17.61
C ASP A 477 -23.76 4.05 16.21
N ALA A 478 -22.62 4.66 15.91
CA ALA A 478 -22.26 5.04 14.56
C ALA A 478 -20.75 4.83 14.34
N SER A 479 -20.39 4.38 13.15
CA SER A 479 -18.98 4.20 12.76
C SER A 479 -18.73 4.71 11.36
N LEU A 480 -17.54 5.27 11.16
CA LEU A 480 -17.05 5.75 9.87
C LEU A 480 -15.63 5.23 9.64
N LEU A 481 -15.44 4.58 8.51
CA LEU A 481 -14.16 4.06 8.07
C LEU A 481 -13.62 4.93 6.93
N ILE A 482 -12.41 5.45 7.09
CA ILE A 482 -11.75 6.28 6.08
C ILE A 482 -10.48 5.55 5.65
N PRO A 483 -10.50 4.87 4.48
CA PRO A 483 -9.32 4.21 3.95
C PRO A 483 -8.30 5.25 3.49
N TYR A 484 -7.05 5.00 3.79
CA TYR A 484 -5.90 5.85 3.46
C TYR A 484 -6.16 7.33 3.79
N PRO A 485 -6.32 7.67 5.10
CA PRO A 485 -6.63 9.03 5.51
C PRO A 485 -5.52 9.98 5.10
N GLN A 486 -5.89 11.18 4.68
CA GLN A 486 -4.91 12.21 4.34
C GLN A 486 -4.26 12.78 5.60
N PRO A 487 -2.95 13.07 5.58
CA PRO A 487 -2.24 13.65 6.70
C PRO A 487 -2.73 15.07 6.93
N ASP A 488 -3.17 15.35 8.12
CA ASP A 488 -3.60 16.68 8.55
C ASP A 488 -4.05 16.64 10.02
N THR A 489 -4.37 17.81 10.59
CA THR A 489 -5.16 17.88 11.79
C THR A 489 -6.63 17.62 11.44
N TRP A 490 -7.22 16.63 12.07
CA TRP A 490 -8.61 16.26 11.92
C TRP A 490 -9.43 16.78 13.09
N TYR A 491 -10.58 17.34 12.80
CA TYR A 491 -11.49 17.92 13.78
C TYR A 491 -12.79 17.13 13.83
N ILE A 492 -13.25 16.84 15.04
CA ILE A 492 -14.55 16.24 15.27
C ILE A 492 -15.34 17.19 16.16
N ALA A 493 -16.39 17.76 15.65
CA ALA A 493 -17.33 18.57 16.43
C ALA A 493 -18.52 17.72 16.82
N LEU A 494 -18.84 17.70 18.12
CA LEU A 494 -19.99 16.99 18.70
C LEU A 494 -20.96 18.00 19.31
N HIS A 495 -22.23 17.82 19.03
CA HIS A 495 -23.29 18.63 19.61
C HIS A 495 -24.48 17.76 20.01
N ALA A 496 -24.96 17.96 21.21
CA ALA A 496 -26.13 17.25 21.71
C ALA A 496 -27.37 18.18 21.71
N SER A 497 -28.51 17.63 21.37
CA SER A 497 -29.81 18.35 21.42
C SER A 497 -30.91 17.43 21.91
N CYS A 498 -31.80 17.96 22.73
CA CYS A 498 -32.93 17.23 23.29
C CYS A 498 -34.23 17.63 22.62
N HIS A 499 -35.09 16.64 22.38
CA HIS A 499 -36.39 16.86 21.75
C HIS A 499 -37.49 16.17 22.55
N PHE A 500 -38.62 16.86 22.69
CA PHE A 500 -39.83 16.31 23.27
C PHE A 500 -41.01 16.51 22.30
N ASN A 501 -41.67 15.42 21.92
CA ASN A 501 -42.75 15.46 20.92
C ASN A 501 -42.35 16.18 19.61
N GLY A 502 -41.08 15.99 19.17
CA GLY A 502 -40.54 16.57 17.93
C GLY A 502 -40.15 18.05 18.03
N ARG A 503 -40.29 18.69 19.17
CA ARG A 503 -39.85 20.08 19.41
C ARG A 503 -38.54 20.10 20.18
N PRO A 504 -37.59 20.98 19.87
CA PRO A 504 -36.36 21.14 20.64
C PRO A 504 -36.73 21.71 22.03
N VAL A 505 -36.11 21.12 23.03
CA VAL A 505 -36.28 21.52 24.46
C VAL A 505 -34.92 21.46 25.14
N ASN A 506 -34.77 22.18 26.25
CA ASN A 506 -33.59 22.05 27.08
C ASN A 506 -33.47 20.63 27.63
N CYS A 507 -32.24 20.09 27.66
CA CYS A 507 -32.02 18.75 28.17
C CYS A 507 -32.31 18.65 29.67
N GLU A 508 -33.06 17.61 30.07
CA GLU A 508 -33.25 17.28 31.50
C GLU A 508 -31.96 16.82 32.15
N MET A 509 -31.04 16.29 31.37
CA MET A 509 -29.70 15.89 31.80
C MET A 509 -28.73 17.03 31.52
N GLU A 510 -28.02 17.46 32.57
CA GLU A 510 -26.98 18.49 32.45
C GLU A 510 -25.82 18.01 31.59
N GLU A 511 -25.56 16.70 31.53
CA GLU A 511 -24.42 16.11 30.89
C GLU A 511 -24.81 14.84 30.13
N ILE A 512 -24.40 14.76 28.84
CA ILE A 512 -24.64 13.63 27.97
C ILE A 512 -23.28 12.99 27.68
N LEU A 513 -23.13 11.69 28.00
CA LEU A 513 -21.89 10.96 27.86
C LEU A 513 -21.83 10.21 26.51
N VAL A 514 -20.77 10.45 25.79
CA VAL A 514 -20.49 9.82 24.49
C VAL A 514 -19.11 9.19 24.52
N SER A 515 -19.01 7.93 24.13
CA SER A 515 -17.72 7.27 23.90
C SER A 515 -17.27 7.53 22.47
N LEU A 516 -16.09 8.13 22.32
CA LEU A 516 -15.45 8.41 21.04
C LEU A 516 -14.19 7.54 20.90
N ASP A 517 -14.24 6.55 20.07
CA ASP A 517 -13.13 5.62 19.79
C ASP A 517 -12.57 5.90 18.40
N ILE A 518 -11.34 6.41 18.36
CA ILE A 518 -10.65 6.77 17.12
C ILE A 518 -9.39 5.92 17.05
N ARG A 519 -9.27 5.13 15.98
CA ARG A 519 -8.13 4.22 15.78
C ARG A 519 -7.65 4.24 14.34
N THR A 520 -6.37 4.01 14.14
CA THR A 520 -5.83 3.58 12.85
C THR A 520 -5.68 2.06 12.87
N ARG A 521 -6.21 1.39 11.86
CA ARG A 521 -6.21 -0.07 11.77
C ARG A 521 -5.69 -0.55 10.43
N GLN A 522 -5.21 -1.79 10.41
CA GLN A 522 -4.88 -2.50 9.18
C GLN A 522 -6.14 -3.08 8.54
N CYS A 523 -6.26 -2.97 7.21
CA CYS A 523 -7.24 -3.68 6.41
C CYS A 523 -8.63 -3.77 7.07
N VAL A 524 -9.12 -2.66 7.64
CA VAL A 524 -10.41 -2.67 8.33
C VAL A 524 -11.52 -2.86 7.32
N PHE A 525 -12.32 -3.87 7.58
CA PHE A 525 -13.53 -4.17 6.85
C PHE A 525 -14.69 -4.32 7.84
N PRO A 526 -15.94 -3.96 7.47
CA PRO A 526 -17.07 -4.20 8.34
C PRO A 526 -17.20 -5.68 8.67
N GLY A 527 -16.97 -6.05 9.92
CA GLY A 527 -17.01 -7.42 10.41
C GLY A 527 -15.80 -7.74 11.30
N ASN A 528 -15.78 -8.95 11.84
CA ASN A 528 -14.73 -9.37 12.78
C ASN A 528 -13.41 -9.80 12.11
N TYR A 529 -13.38 -9.87 10.78
CA TYR A 529 -12.22 -10.34 10.04
C TYR A 529 -11.65 -9.24 9.16
N PRO A 530 -10.34 -8.94 9.23
CA PRO A 530 -9.70 -8.09 8.26
C PRO A 530 -9.84 -8.72 6.86
N CYS A 531 -10.18 -7.92 5.85
CA CYS A 531 -10.42 -8.36 4.46
C CYS A 531 -11.61 -9.33 4.27
N GLY A 532 -12.55 -9.40 5.21
CA GLY A 532 -13.66 -10.34 5.14
C GLY A 532 -13.21 -11.81 5.24
N HIS A 533 -14.04 -12.74 4.70
CA HIS A 533 -13.75 -14.17 4.71
C HIS A 533 -12.91 -14.64 3.51
N HIS A 534 -12.78 -13.81 2.48
CA HIS A 534 -12.20 -14.18 1.18
C HIS A 534 -10.91 -13.45 0.85
N GLY A 535 -10.18 -13.00 1.86
CA GLY A 535 -8.90 -12.34 1.69
C GLY A 535 -8.06 -12.33 2.95
N VAL A 536 -6.79 -12.00 2.78
CA VAL A 536 -5.81 -11.85 3.86
C VAL A 536 -5.24 -10.45 3.81
N CYS A 537 -5.12 -9.82 4.99
CA CYS A 537 -4.45 -8.53 5.10
C CYS A 537 -2.95 -8.69 4.85
N GLN A 538 -2.44 -7.95 3.89
CA GLN A 538 -1.04 -7.93 3.51
C GLN A 538 -0.45 -6.54 3.73
N GLU A 539 0.74 -6.46 4.31
CA GLU A 539 1.55 -5.26 4.39
C GLU A 539 2.44 -5.16 3.16
N VAL A 540 2.39 -4.03 2.47
CA VAL A 540 3.22 -3.75 1.30
C VAL A 540 4.28 -2.73 1.70
N HIS A 541 5.55 -3.15 1.59
CA HIS A 541 6.71 -2.31 1.81
C HIS A 541 7.46 -2.11 0.49
N ARG A 542 7.57 -0.87 0.03
CA ARG A 542 8.39 -0.50 -1.14
C ARG A 542 9.11 0.81 -0.84
N ASP A 543 10.38 0.75 -0.54
CA ASP A 543 11.20 1.89 -0.13
C ASP A 543 10.58 2.64 1.07
N ILE A 544 10.12 3.87 0.85
CA ILE A 544 9.43 4.69 1.87
C ILE A 544 7.93 4.44 1.93
N LEU A 545 7.37 3.71 0.96
CA LEU A 545 5.94 3.42 0.89
C LEU A 545 5.61 2.25 1.81
N TYR A 546 4.69 2.49 2.71
CA TYR A 546 4.18 1.48 3.63
C TYR A 546 2.66 1.59 3.75
N TYR A 547 1.96 0.58 3.26
CA TYR A 547 0.50 0.53 3.33
C TYR A 547 0.00 -0.90 3.48
N THR A 548 -1.23 -1.04 3.96
CA THR A 548 -1.91 -2.32 4.12
C THR A 548 -3.00 -2.47 3.08
N THR A 549 -3.13 -3.66 2.54
CA THR A 549 -4.13 -3.98 1.52
C THR A 549 -4.65 -5.39 1.69
N CYS A 550 -5.84 -5.64 1.16
CA CYS A 550 -6.39 -6.97 1.09
C CYS A 550 -5.86 -7.71 -0.14
N ASN A 551 -5.25 -8.87 0.09
CA ASN A 551 -4.95 -9.83 -0.95
C ASN A 551 -6.12 -10.81 -1.03
N CYS A 552 -6.90 -10.71 -2.10
CA CYS A 552 -8.11 -11.49 -2.27
C CYS A 552 -7.79 -12.90 -2.77
N PHE A 553 -8.58 -13.89 -2.32
CA PHE A 553 -8.52 -15.24 -2.83
C PHE A 553 -8.99 -15.28 -4.29
N GLU A 554 -8.61 -16.33 -5.02
CA GLU A 554 -8.85 -16.41 -6.45
C GLU A 554 -10.32 -16.16 -6.85
N GLY A 555 -10.47 -15.21 -7.78
CA GLY A 555 -11.77 -14.81 -8.32
C GLY A 555 -12.53 -13.78 -7.49
N TYR A 556 -12.14 -13.53 -6.24
CA TYR A 556 -12.68 -12.44 -5.43
C TYR A 556 -11.98 -11.13 -5.76
N LYS A 557 -12.75 -10.04 -5.75
CA LYS A 557 -12.28 -8.69 -6.08
C LYS A 557 -12.82 -7.65 -5.09
N GLY A 558 -12.38 -6.42 -5.25
CA GLY A 558 -12.83 -5.28 -4.48
C GLY A 558 -11.97 -4.97 -3.25
N TRP A 559 -12.30 -3.86 -2.60
CA TRP A 559 -11.51 -3.35 -1.47
C TRP A 559 -11.38 -4.36 -0.33
N GLY A 560 -12.44 -5.04 0.02
CA GLY A 560 -12.51 -6.03 1.10
C GLY A 560 -12.77 -7.45 0.60
N CYS A 561 -12.45 -7.76 -0.65
CA CYS A 561 -12.66 -9.09 -1.25
C CYS A 561 -14.14 -9.55 -1.22
N THR A 562 -15.06 -8.62 -1.42
CA THR A 562 -16.52 -8.86 -1.32
C THR A 562 -17.17 -9.15 -2.66
N ASP A 563 -16.56 -8.77 -3.77
CA ASP A 563 -17.10 -9.04 -5.10
C ASP A 563 -16.76 -10.47 -5.52
N ALA A 564 -17.79 -11.30 -5.62
CA ALA A 564 -17.71 -12.71 -5.98
C ALA A 564 -18.11 -12.99 -7.44
N THR A 565 -18.21 -11.96 -8.29
CA THR A 565 -18.72 -12.12 -9.67
C THR A 565 -17.94 -13.11 -10.51
N ASN A 566 -16.64 -13.24 -10.27
CA ASN A 566 -15.75 -14.20 -10.95
C ASN A 566 -15.18 -15.27 -10.01
N ALA A 567 -15.72 -15.38 -8.79
CA ALA A 567 -15.24 -16.34 -7.83
C ALA A 567 -15.60 -17.77 -8.23
N ASN A 568 -14.62 -18.67 -8.14
CA ASN A 568 -14.86 -20.09 -8.32
C ASN A 568 -15.66 -20.62 -7.12
N SER A 569 -16.58 -21.58 -7.38
CA SER A 569 -17.30 -22.20 -6.29
C SER A 569 -16.34 -22.99 -5.37
N GLU A 570 -16.63 -23.06 -4.08
CA GLU A 570 -15.81 -23.81 -3.11
C GLU A 570 -15.60 -25.28 -3.52
N SER A 571 -16.62 -25.89 -4.11
CA SER A 571 -16.54 -27.26 -4.64
C SER A 571 -15.58 -27.39 -5.82
N SER A 572 -15.55 -26.40 -6.73
CA SER A 572 -14.59 -26.36 -7.83
C SER A 572 -13.17 -26.22 -7.33
N LEU A 573 -12.94 -25.35 -6.37
CA LEU A 573 -11.62 -25.15 -5.75
C LEU A 573 -11.15 -26.41 -5.00
N LEU A 574 -12.04 -27.08 -4.27
CA LEU A 574 -11.72 -28.34 -3.61
C LEU A 574 -11.32 -29.44 -4.61
N ILE A 575 -12.06 -29.57 -5.73
CA ILE A 575 -11.72 -30.51 -6.80
C ILE A 575 -10.36 -30.19 -7.39
N THR A 576 -10.08 -28.92 -7.66
CA THR A 576 -8.79 -28.43 -8.15
C THR A 576 -7.64 -28.82 -7.20
N THR A 577 -7.80 -28.53 -5.91
CA THR A 577 -6.82 -28.88 -4.88
C THR A 577 -6.58 -30.39 -4.83
N MET A 578 -7.64 -31.17 -4.87
CA MET A 578 -7.55 -32.63 -4.86
C MET A 578 -6.84 -33.17 -6.12
N MET A 579 -7.16 -32.65 -7.28
CA MET A 579 -6.51 -33.06 -8.53
C MET A 579 -5.01 -32.76 -8.51
N LEU A 580 -4.61 -31.54 -8.15
CA LEU A 580 -3.22 -31.13 -8.10
C LEU A 580 -2.42 -31.89 -7.02
N THR A 581 -3.01 -32.14 -5.87
CA THR A 581 -2.35 -32.83 -4.76
C THR A 581 -2.24 -34.34 -5.02
N LEU A 582 -3.35 -34.98 -5.42
CA LEU A 582 -3.39 -36.45 -5.59
C LEU A 582 -2.63 -36.92 -6.82
N SER A 583 -2.48 -36.08 -7.86
CA SER A 583 -1.67 -36.40 -9.05
C SER A 583 -0.21 -36.71 -8.70
N ASN A 584 0.32 -36.13 -7.61
CA ASN A 584 1.65 -36.46 -7.11
C ASN A 584 1.79 -37.89 -6.59
N GLY A 585 0.68 -38.54 -6.26
CA GLY A 585 0.67 -39.96 -5.88
C GLY A 585 1.22 -40.90 -6.95
N PHE A 586 1.27 -40.49 -8.22
CA PHE A 586 1.90 -41.24 -9.30
C PHE A 586 3.42 -41.38 -9.16
N PHE A 587 4.08 -40.65 -8.27
CA PHE A 587 5.48 -40.89 -7.91
C PHE A 587 5.68 -42.16 -7.08
N ILE A 588 4.64 -42.69 -6.39
CA ILE A 588 4.76 -43.89 -5.55
C ILE A 588 5.37 -45.08 -6.29
N PRO A 589 4.95 -45.45 -7.50
CA PRO A 589 5.56 -46.53 -8.27
C PRO A 589 7.04 -46.27 -8.60
N ALA A 590 7.40 -45.02 -8.91
CA ALA A 590 8.79 -44.65 -9.18
C ALA A 590 9.68 -44.76 -7.94
N ILE A 591 9.18 -44.33 -6.76
CA ILE A 591 9.82 -44.49 -5.45
C ILE A 591 10.03 -45.97 -5.15
N TYR A 592 8.98 -46.79 -5.26
CA TYR A 592 9.07 -48.22 -5.02
C TYR A 592 10.11 -48.89 -5.93
N LEU A 593 10.10 -48.54 -7.21
CA LEU A 593 11.03 -49.09 -8.20
C LEU A 593 12.48 -48.68 -7.91
N ALA A 594 12.70 -47.43 -7.53
CA ALA A 594 14.04 -46.92 -7.15
C ALA A 594 14.57 -47.69 -5.93
N VAL A 595 13.78 -47.83 -4.86
CA VAL A 595 14.16 -48.54 -3.65
C VAL A 595 14.43 -50.03 -3.95
N LYS A 596 13.55 -50.69 -4.73
CA LYS A 596 13.72 -52.07 -5.15
C LYS A 596 15.01 -52.32 -5.91
N ARG A 597 15.48 -51.33 -6.67
CA ARG A 597 16.71 -51.35 -7.50
C ARG A 597 17.97 -50.93 -6.70
N GLY A 598 17.83 -50.58 -5.43
CA GLY A 598 18.94 -50.09 -4.60
C GLY A 598 19.37 -48.65 -4.86
N LEU A 599 18.50 -47.87 -5.59
CA LEU A 599 18.72 -46.47 -5.89
C LEU A 599 18.07 -45.62 -4.80
N TYR A 600 18.62 -45.61 -3.60
CA TYR A 600 18.01 -44.98 -2.42
C TYR A 600 18.00 -43.43 -2.51
N THR A 601 19.04 -42.85 -3.10
CA THR A 601 19.13 -41.38 -3.30
C THR A 601 18.01 -40.89 -4.21
N GLU A 602 17.79 -41.56 -5.33
CA GLU A 602 16.73 -41.27 -6.30
C GLU A 602 15.37 -41.47 -5.67
N GLY A 603 15.17 -42.59 -4.96
CA GLY A 603 13.93 -42.87 -4.23
C GLY A 603 13.60 -41.80 -3.18
N LEU A 604 14.59 -41.31 -2.42
CA LEU A 604 14.43 -40.24 -1.45
C LEU A 604 14.06 -38.90 -2.11
N VAL A 605 14.71 -38.55 -3.22
CA VAL A 605 14.40 -37.33 -3.97
C VAL A 605 13.00 -37.39 -4.56
N TYR A 606 12.56 -38.54 -5.11
CA TYR A 606 11.18 -38.71 -5.62
C TYR A 606 10.14 -38.58 -4.51
N LEU A 607 10.45 -39.12 -3.31
CA LEU A 607 9.61 -38.93 -2.13
C LEU A 607 9.52 -37.47 -1.72
N ALA A 608 10.65 -36.76 -1.71
CA ALA A 608 10.68 -35.34 -1.41
C ALA A 608 9.88 -34.52 -2.44
N THR A 609 10.01 -34.82 -3.74
CA THR A 609 9.20 -34.19 -4.81
C THR A 609 7.74 -34.42 -4.59
N MET A 610 7.32 -35.66 -4.36
CA MET A 610 5.92 -36.01 -4.08
C MET A 610 5.36 -35.21 -2.89
N LEU A 611 6.11 -35.13 -1.79
CA LEU A 611 5.66 -34.45 -0.58
C LEU A 611 5.62 -32.94 -0.74
N PHE A 612 6.70 -32.33 -1.24
CA PHE A 612 6.77 -30.87 -1.38
C PHE A 612 5.79 -30.35 -2.44
N SER A 613 5.64 -31.05 -3.56
CA SER A 613 4.64 -30.69 -4.57
C SER A 613 3.21 -30.84 -4.03
N SER A 614 2.91 -31.90 -3.31
CA SER A 614 1.58 -32.06 -2.67
C SER A 614 1.31 -30.96 -1.63
N LEU A 615 2.28 -30.61 -0.79
CA LEU A 615 2.13 -29.57 0.22
C LEU A 615 2.03 -28.18 -0.39
N TYR A 616 2.80 -27.91 -1.45
CA TYR A 616 2.72 -26.66 -2.18
C TYR A 616 1.35 -26.45 -2.79
N HIS A 617 0.83 -27.43 -3.53
CA HIS A 617 -0.50 -27.35 -4.14
C HIS A 617 -1.66 -27.37 -3.15
N ALA A 618 -1.50 -27.98 -1.99
CA ALA A 618 -2.46 -27.87 -0.89
C ALA A 618 -2.48 -26.46 -0.27
N CYS A 619 -1.35 -25.73 -0.32
CA CYS A 619 -1.22 -24.37 0.17
C CYS A 619 -1.61 -23.31 -0.88
N ASP A 620 -1.44 -23.62 -2.17
CA ASP A 620 -1.66 -22.67 -3.27
C ASP A 620 -3.15 -22.33 -3.47
N GLN A 621 -4.03 -23.27 -3.16
CA GLN A 621 -5.48 -23.10 -3.31
C GLN A 621 -6.11 -22.61 -2.00
N HIS A 622 -6.55 -21.37 -1.96
CA HIS A 622 -6.95 -20.63 -0.76
C HIS A 622 -8.22 -21.09 -0.03
N VAL A 623 -8.88 -22.15 -0.43
CA VAL A 623 -10.14 -22.62 0.22
C VAL A 623 -9.89 -23.42 1.50
N LEU A 624 -8.82 -24.21 1.51
CA LEU A 624 -8.36 -24.97 2.67
C LEU A 624 -6.86 -24.71 2.83
N THR A 625 -6.51 -23.60 3.44
CA THR A 625 -5.10 -23.22 3.66
C THR A 625 -4.43 -24.13 4.68
N TYR A 626 -4.05 -25.32 4.28
CA TYR A 626 -3.14 -26.17 5.03
C TYR A 626 -1.69 -25.87 4.64
N CYS A 627 -1.22 -24.69 4.96
CA CYS A 627 0.17 -24.34 4.79
C CYS A 627 0.97 -24.84 6.01
N VAL A 628 1.69 -25.92 5.86
CA VAL A 628 2.61 -26.46 6.88
C VAL A 628 3.81 -25.55 7.07
N ALA A 629 4.18 -24.82 6.02
CA ALA A 629 5.28 -23.84 6.01
C ALA A 629 4.85 -22.59 5.20
N LYS A 630 5.69 -21.56 5.20
CA LYS A 630 5.45 -20.37 4.37
C LYS A 630 5.35 -20.77 2.90
N TYR A 631 4.38 -20.17 2.19
CA TYR A 631 4.13 -20.41 0.77
C TYR A 631 5.41 -20.36 -0.10
N GLU A 632 6.25 -19.34 0.11
CA GLU A 632 7.50 -19.15 -0.63
C GLU A 632 8.49 -20.31 -0.43
N VAL A 633 8.52 -20.89 0.77
CA VAL A 633 9.37 -22.04 1.11
C VAL A 633 8.86 -23.31 0.44
N LEU A 634 7.54 -23.54 0.45
CA LEU A 634 6.91 -24.68 -0.22
C LEU A 634 7.10 -24.61 -1.72
N GLN A 635 6.88 -23.43 -2.32
CA GLN A 635 7.12 -23.17 -3.73
C GLN A 635 8.57 -23.46 -4.13
N TYR A 636 9.53 -22.90 -3.39
CA TYR A 636 10.96 -23.16 -3.63
C TYR A 636 11.27 -24.66 -3.54
N SER A 637 10.76 -25.33 -2.51
CA SER A 637 11.02 -26.75 -2.29
C SER A 637 10.45 -27.64 -3.41
N ASP A 638 9.25 -27.30 -3.92
CA ASP A 638 8.63 -28.02 -5.03
C ASP A 638 9.46 -27.88 -6.31
N PHE A 639 9.76 -26.64 -6.73
CA PHE A 639 10.59 -26.42 -7.94
C PHE A 639 11.97 -27.04 -7.81
N PHE A 640 12.63 -26.87 -6.66
CA PHE A 640 13.94 -27.43 -6.42
C PHE A 640 13.95 -28.97 -6.50
N SER A 641 13.03 -29.64 -5.80
CA SER A 641 12.97 -31.10 -5.77
C SER A 641 12.56 -31.71 -7.10
N SER A 642 11.67 -31.05 -7.84
CA SER A 642 11.23 -31.49 -9.18
C SER A 642 12.38 -31.47 -10.20
N ILE A 643 13.19 -30.42 -10.24
CA ILE A 643 14.37 -30.35 -11.12
C ILE A 643 15.44 -31.35 -10.64
N LEU A 644 15.62 -31.49 -9.33
CA LEU A 644 16.57 -32.45 -8.75
C LEU A 644 16.19 -33.89 -9.08
N ALA A 645 14.90 -34.23 -9.18
CA ALA A 645 14.44 -35.58 -9.56
C ALA A 645 14.93 -35.95 -10.96
N PHE A 646 14.88 -35.03 -11.92
CA PHE A 646 15.48 -35.27 -13.24
C PHE A 646 17.00 -35.41 -13.17
N TRP A 647 17.67 -34.53 -12.41
CA TRP A 647 19.12 -34.57 -12.28
C TRP A 647 19.62 -35.89 -11.73
N VAL A 648 19.06 -36.38 -10.62
CA VAL A 648 19.49 -37.66 -10.04
C VAL A 648 19.20 -38.84 -10.96
N THR A 649 18.09 -38.79 -11.72
CA THR A 649 17.75 -39.81 -12.70
C THR A 649 18.77 -39.85 -13.84
N LEU A 650 19.21 -38.70 -14.37
CA LEU A 650 20.20 -38.59 -15.42
C LEU A 650 21.58 -39.08 -14.95
N VAL A 651 21.95 -38.77 -13.70
CA VAL A 651 23.18 -39.28 -13.07
C VAL A 651 23.14 -40.80 -12.91
N ALA A 652 21.99 -41.35 -12.47
CA ALA A 652 21.80 -42.80 -12.37
C ALA A 652 21.89 -43.50 -13.72
N MET A 653 21.30 -42.93 -14.77
CA MET A 653 21.40 -43.44 -16.17
C MET A 653 22.82 -43.45 -16.70
N ALA A 654 23.67 -42.57 -16.23
CA ALA A 654 25.07 -42.50 -16.69
C ALA A 654 25.93 -43.70 -16.24
N GLU A 655 25.51 -44.43 -15.18
CA GLU A 655 26.26 -45.60 -14.63
C GLU A 655 27.75 -45.28 -14.38
N ILE A 656 28.04 -44.11 -13.82
CA ILE A 656 29.38 -43.64 -13.52
C ILE A 656 29.94 -44.34 -12.28
N PRO A 657 31.27 -44.40 -12.09
CA PRO A 657 31.85 -44.93 -10.88
C PRO A 657 31.35 -44.27 -9.57
N THR A 658 31.09 -45.05 -8.57
CA THR A 658 30.44 -44.60 -7.29
C THR A 658 31.16 -43.40 -6.66
N ARG A 659 32.49 -43.32 -6.76
CA ARG A 659 33.30 -42.20 -6.27
C ARG A 659 32.94 -40.81 -6.89
N PHE A 660 32.39 -40.81 -8.12
CA PHE A 660 31.99 -39.57 -8.80
C PHE A 660 30.50 -39.25 -8.63
N VAL A 661 29.66 -40.21 -8.27
CA VAL A 661 28.22 -40.03 -8.12
C VAL A 661 27.91 -38.94 -7.11
N SER A 662 28.54 -39.01 -5.92
CA SER A 662 28.31 -38.00 -4.86
C SER A 662 28.74 -36.59 -5.30
N LEU A 663 29.84 -36.48 -6.03
CA LEU A 663 30.31 -35.19 -6.58
C LEU A 663 29.30 -34.63 -7.58
N CYS A 664 28.76 -35.46 -8.49
CA CYS A 664 27.75 -35.05 -9.44
C CYS A 664 26.47 -34.62 -8.78
N HIS A 665 26.02 -35.31 -7.70
CA HIS A 665 24.85 -34.93 -6.95
C HIS A 665 25.03 -33.58 -6.25
N MET A 666 26.15 -33.37 -5.55
CA MET A 666 26.44 -32.11 -4.87
C MET A 666 26.52 -30.93 -5.84
N PHE A 667 27.14 -31.16 -7.02
CA PHE A 667 27.21 -30.13 -8.05
C PHE A 667 25.80 -29.77 -8.58
N GLY A 668 24.95 -30.77 -8.81
CA GLY A 668 23.56 -30.56 -9.23
C GLY A 668 22.76 -29.82 -8.20
N VAL A 669 22.85 -30.18 -6.93
CA VAL A 669 22.18 -29.50 -5.82
C VAL A 669 22.53 -28.02 -5.80
N LEU A 670 23.81 -27.67 -5.92
CA LEU A 670 24.25 -26.26 -5.92
C LEU A 670 23.73 -25.49 -7.11
N ILE A 671 23.84 -26.02 -8.33
CA ILE A 671 23.38 -25.35 -9.54
C ILE A 671 21.87 -25.14 -9.50
N ILE A 672 21.10 -26.16 -9.11
CA ILE A 672 19.63 -26.08 -9.04
C ILE A 672 19.22 -25.09 -7.95
N ALA A 673 19.86 -25.12 -6.77
CA ALA A 673 19.57 -24.21 -5.68
C ALA A 673 19.75 -22.75 -6.09
N PHE A 674 20.89 -22.41 -6.71
CA PHE A 674 21.14 -21.05 -7.19
C PHE A 674 20.23 -20.66 -8.36
N GLY A 675 19.94 -21.60 -9.25
CA GLY A 675 19.04 -21.37 -10.38
C GLY A 675 17.63 -21.03 -9.92
N VAL A 676 17.06 -21.84 -9.04
CA VAL A 676 15.70 -21.63 -8.51
C VAL A 676 15.62 -20.36 -7.65
N GLU A 677 16.66 -20.04 -6.85
CA GLU A 677 16.68 -18.80 -6.08
C GLU A 677 16.75 -17.57 -6.96
N SER A 678 17.52 -17.62 -8.05
CA SER A 678 17.64 -16.48 -8.97
C SER A 678 16.34 -16.19 -9.74
N ASN A 679 15.61 -17.23 -10.13
CA ASN A 679 14.32 -17.12 -10.81
C ASN A 679 13.52 -18.41 -10.67
N LYS A 680 12.58 -18.44 -9.72
CA LYS A 680 11.79 -19.63 -9.37
C LYS A 680 11.05 -20.23 -10.57
N THR A 681 10.44 -19.40 -11.40
CA THR A 681 9.62 -19.82 -12.54
C THR A 681 10.31 -19.67 -13.91
N GLY A 682 11.56 -19.25 -13.91
CA GLY A 682 12.29 -18.94 -15.13
C GLY A 682 12.72 -20.20 -15.89
N LEU A 683 12.56 -20.16 -17.19
CA LEU A 683 12.98 -21.24 -18.10
C LEU A 683 14.47 -21.61 -17.95
N THR A 684 15.33 -20.63 -17.67
CA THR A 684 16.77 -20.85 -17.51
C THR A 684 17.08 -21.71 -16.27
N SER A 685 16.27 -21.60 -15.21
CA SER A 685 16.42 -22.40 -13.98
C SER A 685 16.14 -23.88 -14.20
N ILE A 686 15.36 -24.23 -15.22
CA ILE A 686 15.05 -25.61 -15.61
C ILE A 686 16.02 -26.09 -16.71
N LEU A 687 16.20 -25.32 -17.78
CA LEU A 687 16.95 -25.76 -18.96
C LEU A 687 18.45 -25.91 -18.72
N VAL A 688 19.05 -25.05 -17.87
CA VAL A 688 20.50 -25.14 -17.59
C VAL A 688 20.83 -26.42 -16.82
N PRO A 689 20.19 -26.74 -15.67
CA PRO A 689 20.44 -28.01 -14.98
C PRO A 689 20.08 -29.22 -15.84
N LEU A 690 18.95 -29.18 -16.57
CA LEU A 690 18.55 -30.28 -17.44
C LEU A 690 19.57 -30.53 -18.55
N GLY A 691 20.04 -29.50 -19.26
CA GLY A 691 21.02 -29.58 -20.31
C GLY A 691 22.36 -30.14 -19.81
N MET A 692 22.85 -29.63 -18.68
CA MET A 692 24.07 -30.13 -18.03
C MET A 692 23.89 -31.57 -17.56
N GLY A 693 22.72 -31.92 -17.01
CA GLY A 693 22.39 -33.26 -16.60
C GLY A 693 22.40 -34.26 -17.74
N ILE A 694 21.89 -33.91 -18.92
CA ILE A 694 21.86 -34.72 -20.13
C ILE A 694 23.31 -34.98 -20.66
N MET A 695 24.19 -34.01 -20.52
CA MET A 695 25.58 -34.20 -20.93
C MET A 695 26.32 -35.30 -20.16
N ILE A 696 25.90 -35.60 -18.91
CA ILE A 696 26.52 -36.63 -18.09
C ILE A 696 26.31 -38.03 -18.69
N PRO A 697 25.09 -38.53 -18.94
CA PRO A 697 24.91 -39.84 -19.57
C PRO A 697 25.41 -39.90 -21.00
N MET A 698 25.32 -38.82 -21.78
CA MET A 698 25.89 -38.74 -23.13
C MET A 698 27.43 -38.87 -23.11
N GLY A 699 28.08 -38.14 -22.23
CA GLY A 699 29.53 -38.20 -22.06
C GLY A 699 29.99 -39.58 -21.57
N ALA A 700 29.32 -40.18 -20.60
CA ALA A 700 29.59 -41.52 -20.12
C ALA A 700 29.40 -42.58 -21.22
N TYR A 701 28.36 -42.45 -22.01
CA TYR A 701 28.11 -43.32 -23.18
C TYR A 701 29.17 -43.15 -24.24
N ALA A 702 29.49 -41.93 -24.65
CA ALA A 702 30.57 -41.65 -25.62
C ALA A 702 31.92 -42.20 -25.15
N TYR A 703 32.27 -42.03 -23.88
CA TYR A 703 33.50 -42.57 -23.28
C TYR A 703 33.53 -44.11 -23.37
N ARG A 704 32.39 -44.78 -23.03
CA ARG A 704 32.29 -46.25 -23.16
C ARG A 704 32.47 -46.72 -24.60
N CYS A 705 31.82 -46.08 -25.57
CA CYS A 705 31.99 -46.38 -27.00
C CYS A 705 33.41 -46.16 -27.47
N PHE A 706 34.06 -45.09 -27.02
CA PHE A 706 35.47 -44.80 -27.36
C PHE A 706 36.42 -45.86 -26.80
N LYS A 707 36.24 -46.26 -25.51
CA LYS A 707 37.03 -47.31 -24.87
C LYS A 707 36.88 -48.68 -25.54
N LEU A 708 35.65 -49.02 -25.97
CA LEU A 708 35.33 -50.30 -26.62
C LEU A 708 35.63 -50.31 -28.14
N LYS A 709 35.97 -49.16 -28.71
CA LYS A 709 36.16 -48.95 -30.17
C LYS A 709 35.01 -49.48 -31.03
N LYS A 710 33.84 -49.63 -30.46
CA LYS A 710 32.60 -50.11 -31.15
C LYS A 710 31.39 -49.32 -30.69
N TRP A 711 30.50 -48.96 -31.59
CA TRP A 711 29.18 -48.39 -31.26
C TRP A 711 28.28 -49.53 -30.81
N LYS A 712 28.02 -49.62 -29.53
CA LYS A 712 27.05 -50.55 -28.94
C LYS A 712 25.74 -49.83 -28.72
N LYS A 713 24.61 -50.37 -29.25
CA LYS A 713 23.31 -49.80 -28.94
C LYS A 713 23.06 -49.87 -27.47
N PRO A 714 22.43 -48.82 -26.86
CA PRO A 714 22.05 -48.86 -25.46
C PRO A 714 21.10 -50.05 -25.20
N ASP A 715 21.37 -50.77 -24.14
CA ASP A 715 20.51 -51.84 -23.69
C ASP A 715 19.15 -51.17 -23.27
N ARG A 716 18.03 -51.74 -23.67
CA ARG A 716 16.69 -51.19 -23.40
C ARG A 716 16.36 -49.87 -24.10
N ILE A 717 16.84 -49.67 -25.31
CA ILE A 717 16.60 -48.44 -26.08
C ILE A 717 15.09 -48.10 -26.22
N SER A 718 14.21 -49.09 -26.25
CA SER A 718 12.76 -48.86 -26.32
C SER A 718 12.20 -48.20 -25.03
N LYS A 719 12.66 -48.63 -23.84
CA LYS A 719 12.24 -48.03 -22.57
C LYS A 719 12.84 -46.63 -22.42
N LEU A 720 14.09 -46.44 -22.81
CA LEU A 720 14.75 -45.14 -22.83
C LEU A 720 13.99 -44.15 -23.72
N LEU A 721 13.66 -44.56 -24.97
CA LEU A 721 12.91 -43.74 -25.91
C LEU A 721 11.50 -43.42 -25.39
N ALA A 722 10.80 -44.41 -24.78
CA ALA A 722 9.49 -44.20 -24.21
C ALA A 722 9.57 -43.23 -23.03
N GLY A 723 10.53 -43.36 -22.12
CA GLY A 723 10.73 -42.44 -20.99
C GLY A 723 11.06 -41.04 -21.47
N LEU A 724 11.96 -40.90 -22.45
CA LEU A 724 12.35 -39.60 -23.01
C LEU A 724 11.15 -38.92 -23.72
N MET A 725 10.38 -39.71 -24.51
CA MET A 725 9.19 -39.20 -25.18
C MET A 725 8.15 -38.69 -24.14
N LEU A 726 7.88 -39.46 -23.09
CA LEU A 726 6.96 -39.04 -22.02
C LEU A 726 7.47 -37.78 -21.30
N ALA A 727 8.76 -37.71 -20.97
CA ALA A 727 9.34 -36.53 -20.35
C ALA A 727 9.20 -35.29 -21.26
N THR A 728 9.44 -35.48 -22.58
CA THR A 728 9.27 -34.39 -23.56
C THR A 728 7.80 -33.95 -23.66
N VAL A 729 6.86 -34.91 -23.74
CA VAL A 729 5.42 -34.60 -23.77
C VAL A 729 5.02 -33.86 -22.49
N GLY A 730 5.45 -34.32 -21.32
CA GLY A 730 5.20 -33.62 -20.04
C GLY A 730 5.74 -32.19 -20.05
N LEU A 731 6.95 -31.99 -20.52
CA LEU A 731 7.55 -30.65 -20.60
C LEU A 731 6.81 -29.76 -21.61
N LEU A 732 6.35 -30.29 -22.71
CA LEU A 732 5.55 -29.55 -23.69
C LEU A 732 4.17 -29.18 -23.15
N LEU A 733 3.52 -30.06 -22.39
CA LEU A 733 2.28 -29.75 -21.71
C LEU A 733 2.46 -28.58 -20.76
N PHE A 734 3.43 -28.66 -19.88
CA PHE A 734 3.77 -27.57 -18.94
C PHE A 734 4.13 -26.27 -19.65
N SER A 735 4.90 -26.33 -20.74
CA SER A 735 5.47 -25.12 -21.35
C SER A 735 4.59 -24.44 -22.39
N LEU A 736 3.76 -25.19 -23.13
CA LEU A 736 3.02 -24.69 -24.30
C LEU A 736 1.49 -24.79 -24.14
N VAL A 737 0.99 -25.76 -23.39
CA VAL A 737 -0.45 -26.06 -23.31
C VAL A 737 -1.09 -25.48 -22.04
N GLU A 738 -0.30 -25.37 -20.98
CA GLU A 738 -0.78 -24.86 -19.69
C GLU A 738 -1.17 -23.39 -19.77
N THR A 739 -2.38 -23.07 -19.32
CA THR A 739 -2.94 -21.72 -19.22
C THR A 739 -3.64 -21.58 -17.86
N GLU A 740 -3.91 -20.38 -17.39
CA GLU A 740 -4.64 -20.18 -16.12
C GLU A 740 -6.00 -20.89 -16.11
N ALA A 741 -6.69 -20.90 -17.24
CA ALA A 741 -8.02 -21.54 -17.36
C ALA A 741 -7.98 -23.08 -17.31
N ASN A 742 -6.90 -23.73 -17.75
CA ASN A 742 -6.79 -25.19 -17.80
C ASN A 742 -5.74 -25.75 -16.82
N TYR A 743 -5.16 -24.89 -15.98
CA TYR A 743 -4.06 -25.20 -15.06
C TYR A 743 -4.31 -26.51 -14.30
N GLN A 744 -5.48 -26.63 -13.66
CA GLN A 744 -5.82 -27.79 -12.84
C GLN A 744 -5.74 -29.13 -13.59
N TYR A 745 -6.08 -29.16 -14.87
CA TYR A 745 -6.07 -30.39 -15.69
C TYR A 745 -4.69 -30.66 -16.26
N VAL A 746 -4.09 -29.65 -16.89
CA VAL A 746 -2.83 -29.80 -17.62
C VAL A 746 -1.67 -30.01 -16.65
N HIS A 747 -1.64 -29.28 -15.53
CA HIS A 747 -0.62 -29.41 -14.51
C HIS A 747 -0.70 -30.76 -13.78
N SER A 748 -1.90 -31.22 -13.43
CA SER A 748 -2.09 -32.57 -12.87
C SER A 748 -1.65 -33.65 -13.85
N ALA A 749 -1.97 -33.51 -15.14
CA ALA A 749 -1.51 -34.43 -16.18
C ALA A 749 0.02 -34.42 -16.32
N TRP A 750 0.65 -33.24 -16.21
CA TRP A 750 2.10 -33.09 -16.22
C TRP A 750 2.75 -33.88 -15.07
N HIS A 751 2.26 -33.77 -13.82
CA HIS A 751 2.75 -34.56 -12.68
C HIS A 751 2.70 -36.07 -12.96
N MET A 752 1.57 -36.56 -13.48
CA MET A 752 1.40 -37.98 -13.78
C MET A 752 2.38 -38.44 -14.88
N ILE A 753 2.48 -37.70 -15.96
CA ILE A 753 3.33 -38.07 -17.10
C ILE A 753 4.81 -38.05 -16.72
N ILE A 754 5.24 -37.04 -15.97
CA ILE A 754 6.62 -36.97 -15.48
C ILE A 754 6.93 -38.12 -14.53
N ALA A 755 6.06 -38.40 -13.57
CA ALA A 755 6.24 -39.53 -12.65
C ALA A 755 6.35 -40.87 -13.40
N ILE A 756 5.53 -41.10 -14.43
CA ILE A 756 5.58 -42.29 -15.28
C ILE A 756 6.87 -42.31 -16.09
N SER A 757 7.33 -41.16 -16.60
CA SER A 757 8.58 -41.09 -17.39
C SER A 757 9.78 -41.59 -16.58
N LEU A 758 9.86 -41.24 -15.29
CA LEU A 758 10.93 -41.66 -14.37
C LEU A 758 10.99 -43.20 -14.22
N ILE A 759 9.86 -43.88 -14.23
CA ILE A 759 9.79 -45.35 -14.17
C ILE A 759 10.55 -45.99 -15.36
N PHE A 760 10.39 -45.43 -16.56
CA PHE A 760 11.03 -45.91 -17.77
C PHE A 760 12.52 -45.53 -17.85
N LEU A 761 12.88 -44.37 -17.30
CA LEU A 761 14.24 -43.82 -17.34
C LEU A 761 15.16 -44.48 -16.30
N LEU A 762 14.62 -44.95 -15.17
CA LEU A 762 15.45 -45.58 -14.12
C LEU A 762 16.22 -46.80 -14.63
N PRO A 763 17.57 -46.90 -14.42
CA PRO A 763 18.36 -48.01 -14.81
C PRO A 763 17.99 -49.29 -14.07
N PRO A 764 18.24 -50.50 -14.61
CA PRO A 764 17.99 -51.77 -13.93
C PRO A 764 18.92 -51.94 -12.72
N SER A 765 18.51 -52.77 -11.78
CA SER A 765 19.40 -53.20 -10.70
C SER A 765 20.59 -54.02 -11.26
N ARG A 766 21.75 -53.99 -10.58
CA ARG A 766 22.90 -54.83 -10.99
C ARG A 766 22.54 -56.32 -10.99
N LEU A 767 21.61 -56.78 -10.14
CA LEU A 767 21.13 -58.15 -10.09
C LEU A 767 20.25 -58.49 -11.32
N GLU A 768 19.49 -57.58 -11.88
CA GLU A 768 18.71 -57.79 -13.08
C GLU A 768 19.56 -57.82 -14.37
N GLN A 769 20.76 -57.21 -14.30
CA GLN A 769 21.74 -57.27 -15.42
C GLN A 769 22.40 -58.61 -15.55
N ILE A 770 22.64 -59.33 -14.43
CA ILE A 770 23.29 -60.63 -14.41
C ILE A 770 22.34 -61.78 -14.89
N GLY A 771 21.02 -61.57 -14.82
CA GLY A 771 19.99 -62.57 -15.17
C GLY A 771 19.46 -62.47 -16.62
N SER A 772 19.98 -61.62 -17.50
CA SER A 772 19.58 -61.56 -18.89
C SER A 772 20.30 -62.60 -19.74
N PRO A 773 19.57 -63.38 -20.58
CA PRO A 773 20.16 -64.53 -21.33
C PRO A 773 21.17 -64.13 -22.44
N ASP A 774 21.44 -62.91 -22.70
CA ASP A 774 22.34 -62.47 -23.76
C ASP A 774 23.78 -62.17 -23.32
N THR A 775 24.19 -62.51 -22.05
CA THR A 775 25.52 -62.24 -21.51
C THR A 775 26.42 -63.50 -21.42
N SER A 776 26.08 -64.57 -22.15
CA SER A 776 26.88 -65.82 -22.15
C SER A 776 28.10 -65.80 -23.07
N SER A 777 28.67 -64.70 -23.44
CA SER A 777 29.90 -64.63 -24.21
C SER A 777 30.81 -63.45 -23.83
N PHE A 778 31.21 -63.43 -22.59
CA PHE A 778 32.37 -62.58 -22.15
C PHE A 778 32.89 -63.08 -20.79
N SER A 779 33.45 -64.27 -20.77
CA SER A 779 34.39 -64.70 -19.77
C SER A 779 35.74 -64.82 -20.51
N ASP A 780 36.52 -63.72 -20.45
CA ASP A 780 38.00 -63.84 -20.36
C ASP A 780 38.56 -62.41 -20.22
N ASP A 781 39.46 -62.27 -19.28
CA ASP A 781 40.25 -61.12 -18.92
C ASP A 781 39.60 -60.16 -17.88
N SER A 782 39.46 -60.70 -16.65
CA SER A 782 39.53 -59.90 -15.44
C SER A 782 40.72 -60.37 -14.59
N GLU A 783 41.78 -59.59 -14.57
CA GLU A 783 42.76 -59.66 -13.49
C GLU A 783 42.08 -59.61 -12.13
N LEU A 784 42.17 -60.76 -11.42
CA LEU A 784 41.88 -60.89 -10.01
C LEU A 784 42.85 -59.99 -9.24
N LEU A 785 42.41 -58.87 -8.74
CA LEU A 785 43.06 -58.28 -7.58
C LEU A 785 42.49 -58.94 -6.34
N ASP A 786 43.34 -59.90 -5.89
CA ASP A 786 43.27 -60.57 -4.61
C ASP A 786 42.96 -59.58 -3.45
N TYR A 787 41.82 -59.73 -2.85
CA TYR A 787 41.54 -59.19 -1.54
C TYR A 787 41.47 -60.32 -0.54
N LYS A 788 42.66 -60.55 0.03
CA LYS A 788 42.88 -61.46 1.16
C LYS A 788 42.36 -60.87 2.43
N ASP A 789 41.53 -61.65 3.06
CA ASP A 789 41.16 -61.72 4.47
C ASP A 789 41.58 -60.64 5.45
N SER A 790 40.61 -60.12 6.10
CA SER A 790 40.70 -59.58 7.47
C SER A 790 39.49 -59.92 8.30
N PRO A 791 39.65 -60.13 9.60
CA PRO A 791 38.81 -61.03 10.39
C PRO A 791 37.58 -60.42 11.03
N SER A 792 36.60 -61.25 11.18
CA SER A 792 35.45 -61.24 12.11
C SER A 792 35.32 -60.08 13.09
N SER A 793 34.31 -59.27 12.89
CA SER A 793 33.77 -58.31 13.89
C SER A 793 32.89 -59.04 14.91
N PRO A 794 32.92 -58.66 16.19
CA PRO A 794 32.11 -59.31 17.20
C PRO A 794 30.66 -58.87 17.15
N ILE A 795 29.81 -59.88 17.37
CA ILE A 795 28.37 -59.75 17.60
C ILE A 795 28.13 -58.96 18.89
N PHE A 796 27.53 -57.80 18.82
CA PHE A 796 26.99 -57.13 20.00
C PHE A 796 25.59 -57.67 20.31
N THR A 797 25.52 -58.48 21.36
CA THR A 797 24.28 -58.85 22.07
C THR A 797 23.84 -57.67 22.93
N VAL A 798 22.68 -57.16 22.68
CA VAL A 798 22.02 -56.13 23.52
C VAL A 798 21.33 -56.84 24.66
N THR A 799 21.89 -56.76 25.87
CA THR A 799 21.20 -57.09 27.11
C THR A 799 20.48 -55.85 27.63
N SER A 800 19.21 -56.04 27.90
CA SER A 800 18.32 -55.10 28.57
C SER A 800 18.79 -54.78 30.00
N GLY A 801 19.00 -53.49 30.29
CA GLY A 801 19.18 -53.00 31.66
C GLY A 801 18.28 -51.79 31.87
N GLN A 802 17.31 -51.94 32.72
CA GLN A 802 16.52 -50.87 33.31
C GLN A 802 17.41 -50.01 34.20
N GLU A 803 17.36 -48.70 34.06
CA GLU A 803 17.58 -47.77 35.20
C GLU A 803 16.99 -46.37 34.95
N ASN A 804 16.05 -46.09 35.76
CA ASN A 804 15.60 -44.90 36.50
C ASN A 804 15.84 -43.48 35.92
N LEU A 805 14.73 -42.88 35.67
CA LEU A 805 14.44 -41.46 35.48
C LEU A 805 14.73 -40.66 36.79
N VAL A 806 15.55 -39.64 36.75
CA VAL A 806 15.55 -38.55 37.74
C VAL A 806 15.27 -37.27 37.02
N ILE A 807 14.14 -36.68 37.35
CA ILE A 807 13.69 -35.35 36.96
C ILE A 807 14.43 -34.34 37.84
N ALA A 808 15.10 -33.40 37.28
CA ALA A 808 15.45 -32.14 37.94
C ALA A 808 14.99 -30.95 37.05
N SER A 809 14.02 -30.25 37.57
CA SER A 809 13.57 -28.92 37.18
C SER A 809 14.65 -27.86 37.44
N ASN A 810 14.90 -27.02 36.45
CA ASN A 810 15.01 -25.58 36.66
C ASN A 810 14.66 -24.87 35.33
#